data_74ad2d880930b81f51a717228d61f395
#
_entry.id   74ad2d880930b81f51a717228d61f395
#
_cell.length_a   1.000
_cell.length_b   1.000
_cell.length_c   1.000
_cell.angle_alpha   90.00
_cell.angle_beta   90.00
_cell.angle_gamma   90.00
#
_symmetry.space_group_name_H-M   'P 1'
#
loop_
_entity.id
_entity.type
_entity.pdbx_description
1 polymer ?
#
loop_
_entity_poly.entity_id
_entity_poly.type
_entity_poly.pdbx_seq_one_letter_code
_entity_poly.pdbx_strand_id
1 'polypeptide(L)'
;MAEKHGSLSINSENIFPIIKKWLYSDHDIFFRELISNGCDAITKLKKLDMMGEYTLPEDYKGKIEVIVNPEEKTLKFIDNGIGMTADEVEEYINQIAFSGATDFIEKYKDKTNEDQIIGHFGLGFYSAFMVANEVHIDTLSWQKDAKPVHWECDGGTEFDMTEGTKTDVGTTITLFLNEDVLEFCNEYRAREVIKKYCSFMPTEIYLSRENTTETQTIKASEKLDTDAVIEEIKPEKEEDELKLKIRKRPELLNETQPLWMKHPNECTKEEYLEFYRKVFQDYKEPLFWIHLNMDYPFNLKGILYFPKINMEYESIEGVIKLYNNQVFIADNIKEVIPEFLMLLKGVIDCPDLPLNVSRSALQNDGFVKKISDYITKKVADKLSGMCKTEKEEYDKYWDDISPFIKFGCLKDDKFCEKMTDYILFKNLDGKYLTLPECLEVNKTDPDEAGENETEEKASDTEVVDENGNVVSEEKPDSEENAEEEKKEKIIYYVTDEKQQAQYINMFKAAKMDAVILTHNIDQPFISQLEAKNEGIKFMRIDADLTDTFKAKTSKKAEKELSDAAEAISKVMKKVLKKDKIAVKVEKLKNRKIASMVTLSEESRRMQDMMKMYSMPGMDMGEFGKEGETLILNANHPLVEYVMQNTDGKNVDMICEQLYDLALLQHAPLEPEAMAKFVQRSNDIMMLLTK
;
A
#
# COMPACT_ATOMS: atom_id res chain seq x y z
N MET A 1 -42.10 -30.67 -33.56
CA MET A 1 -42.00 -29.21 -33.68
C MET A 1 -41.09 -28.96 -34.85
N ALA A 2 -41.44 -28.09 -35.80
CA ALA A 2 -40.54 -27.72 -36.89
C ALA A 2 -39.39 -26.89 -36.31
N GLU A 3 -38.16 -27.20 -36.69
CA GLU A 3 -36.97 -26.41 -36.38
C GLU A 3 -37.20 -24.97 -36.86
N LYS A 4 -37.26 -24.03 -35.92
CA LYS A 4 -37.24 -22.60 -36.21
C LYS A 4 -35.83 -22.09 -36.06
N HIS A 5 -35.21 -21.73 -37.16
CA HIS A 5 -33.97 -20.95 -37.16
C HIS A 5 -34.35 -19.45 -37.25
N GLY A 6 -33.81 -18.62 -36.37
CA GLY A 6 -34.10 -17.18 -36.38
C GLY A 6 -32.94 -16.43 -35.69
N SER A 7 -32.70 -15.18 -36.05
CA SER A 7 -31.77 -14.28 -35.37
C SER A 7 -32.46 -13.56 -34.22
N LEU A 8 -31.67 -13.27 -33.15
CA LEU A 8 -32.12 -12.38 -32.07
C LEU A 8 -32.25 -10.96 -32.63
N SER A 9 -33.33 -10.26 -32.28
CA SER A 9 -33.53 -8.85 -32.61
C SER A 9 -33.43 -7.98 -31.35
N ILE A 10 -32.85 -6.80 -31.49
CA ILE A 10 -32.75 -5.81 -30.42
C ILE A 10 -33.81 -4.74 -30.70
N ASN A 11 -34.61 -4.42 -29.66
CA ASN A 11 -35.55 -3.29 -29.72
C ASN A 11 -34.92 -2.08 -29.06
N SER A 12 -34.61 -1.04 -29.82
CA SER A 12 -33.97 0.20 -29.36
C SER A 12 -34.78 0.95 -28.30
N GLU A 13 -36.13 0.92 -28.39
CA GLU A 13 -37.00 1.55 -27.39
C GLU A 13 -36.84 0.96 -25.97
N ASN A 14 -36.43 -0.31 -25.87
CA ASN A 14 -36.26 -0.98 -24.60
C ASN A 14 -34.81 -0.88 -24.09
N ILE A 15 -33.83 -0.83 -24.99
CA ILE A 15 -32.39 -0.79 -24.62
C ILE A 15 -31.96 0.61 -24.21
N PHE A 16 -32.46 1.65 -24.87
CA PHE A 16 -32.05 3.03 -24.65
C PHE A 16 -32.31 3.51 -23.20
N PRO A 17 -33.48 3.24 -22.57
CA PRO A 17 -33.68 3.54 -21.15
C PRO A 17 -32.74 2.80 -20.21
N ILE A 18 -32.33 1.57 -20.59
CA ILE A 18 -31.35 0.81 -19.80
C ILE A 18 -29.98 1.47 -19.84
N ILE A 19 -29.55 1.88 -21.03
CA ILE A 19 -28.28 2.60 -21.22
C ILE A 19 -28.27 3.89 -20.41
N LYS A 20 -29.33 4.72 -20.54
CA LYS A 20 -29.49 5.97 -19.81
C LYS A 20 -29.40 5.82 -18.29
N LYS A 21 -29.98 4.77 -17.73
CA LYS A 21 -30.24 4.65 -16.30
C LYS A 21 -29.28 3.70 -15.58
N TRP A 22 -28.69 2.73 -16.27
CA TRP A 22 -28.02 1.60 -15.63
C TRP A 22 -26.60 1.32 -16.14
N LEU A 23 -26.18 1.94 -17.25
CA LEU A 23 -24.85 1.66 -17.83
C LEU A 23 -23.73 2.24 -16.97
N TYR A 24 -23.97 3.39 -16.36
CA TYR A 24 -22.97 4.11 -15.56
C TYR A 24 -23.54 4.42 -14.17
N SER A 25 -22.73 4.28 -13.14
CA SER A 25 -23.08 4.58 -11.74
C SER A 25 -23.07 6.08 -11.44
N ASP A 26 -22.16 6.81 -12.09
CA ASP A 26 -21.94 8.25 -11.86
C ASP A 26 -22.30 9.07 -13.10
N HIS A 27 -23.05 10.14 -12.89
CA HIS A 27 -23.48 11.01 -13.99
C HIS A 27 -22.33 11.81 -14.59
N ASP A 28 -21.24 12.09 -13.85
CA ASP A 28 -20.10 12.88 -14.32
C ASP A 28 -19.21 12.15 -15.35
N ILE A 29 -19.43 10.85 -15.54
CA ILE A 29 -18.67 10.00 -16.48
C ILE A 29 -18.79 10.47 -17.94
N PHE A 30 -19.88 11.14 -18.32
CA PHE A 30 -20.04 11.61 -19.70
C PHE A 30 -18.90 12.54 -20.15
N PHE A 31 -18.30 13.32 -19.26
CA PHE A 31 -17.09 14.10 -19.58
C PHE A 31 -15.95 13.20 -20.05
N ARG A 32 -15.69 12.14 -19.31
CA ARG A 32 -14.64 11.17 -19.66
C ARG A 32 -14.88 10.54 -21.01
N GLU A 33 -16.11 10.08 -21.27
CA GLU A 33 -16.45 9.37 -22.50
C GLU A 33 -16.40 10.27 -23.73
N LEU A 34 -16.96 11.49 -23.66
CA LEU A 34 -16.95 12.42 -24.78
C LEU A 34 -15.54 12.95 -25.07
N ILE A 35 -14.76 13.26 -24.04
CA ILE A 35 -13.36 13.68 -24.21
C ILE A 35 -12.50 12.54 -24.76
N SER A 36 -12.71 11.29 -24.29
CA SER A 36 -12.01 10.11 -24.83
C SER A 36 -12.30 9.90 -26.32
N ASN A 37 -13.55 10.07 -26.74
CA ASN A 37 -13.93 9.97 -28.16
C ASN A 37 -13.22 11.07 -28.99
N GLY A 38 -13.12 12.29 -28.49
CA GLY A 38 -12.34 13.36 -29.11
C GLY A 38 -10.85 13.04 -29.20
N CYS A 39 -10.25 12.47 -28.14
CA CYS A 39 -8.86 12.00 -28.17
C CYS A 39 -8.64 10.93 -29.24
N ASP A 40 -9.56 9.97 -29.37
CA ASP A 40 -9.49 8.91 -30.38
C ASP A 40 -9.62 9.48 -31.80
N ALA A 41 -10.53 10.44 -31.99
CA ALA A 41 -10.70 11.12 -33.28
C ALA A 41 -9.40 11.84 -33.71
N ILE A 42 -8.74 12.53 -32.81
CA ILE A 42 -7.46 13.19 -33.05
C ILE A 42 -6.33 12.18 -33.29
N THR A 43 -6.30 11.10 -32.53
CA THR A 43 -5.31 10.02 -32.70
C THR A 43 -5.44 9.35 -34.06
N LYS A 44 -6.67 9.07 -34.51
CA LYS A 44 -6.94 8.55 -35.85
C LYS A 44 -6.45 9.48 -36.95
N LEU A 45 -6.72 10.77 -36.83
CA LEU A 45 -6.28 11.76 -37.83
C LEU A 45 -4.74 11.85 -37.92
N LYS A 46 -4.04 11.86 -36.77
CA LYS A 46 -2.57 11.81 -36.72
C LYS A 46 -2.02 10.52 -37.34
N LYS A 47 -2.67 9.37 -37.13
CA LYS A 47 -2.28 8.12 -37.76
C LYS A 47 -2.43 8.16 -39.27
N LEU A 48 -3.48 8.77 -39.82
CA LEU A 48 -3.65 8.96 -41.26
C LEU A 48 -2.55 9.82 -41.88
N ASP A 49 -2.10 10.87 -41.18
CA ASP A 49 -0.96 11.69 -41.59
C ASP A 49 0.34 10.87 -41.62
N MET A 50 0.61 10.10 -40.56
CA MET A 50 1.80 9.22 -40.52
C MET A 50 1.80 8.15 -41.64
N MET A 51 0.64 7.72 -42.11
CA MET A 51 0.49 6.77 -43.18
C MET A 51 0.51 7.43 -44.58
N GLY A 52 0.51 8.79 -44.63
CA GLY A 52 0.48 9.54 -45.88
C GLY A 52 -0.88 9.56 -46.58
N GLU A 53 -1.96 9.19 -45.90
CA GLU A 53 -3.34 9.24 -46.43
C GLU A 53 -3.97 10.62 -46.26
N TYR A 54 -3.44 11.40 -45.32
CA TYR A 54 -3.82 12.80 -45.07
C TYR A 54 -2.55 13.62 -44.83
N THR A 55 -2.62 14.92 -45.00
CA THR A 55 -1.51 15.83 -44.64
C THR A 55 -2.04 16.86 -43.67
N LEU A 56 -1.53 16.83 -42.44
CA LEU A 56 -1.88 17.81 -41.42
C LEU A 56 -1.32 19.18 -41.77
N PRO A 57 -2.02 20.27 -41.44
CA PRO A 57 -1.46 21.64 -41.48
C PRO A 57 -0.16 21.72 -40.65
N GLU A 58 0.80 22.54 -41.07
CA GLU A 58 2.11 22.68 -40.38
C GLU A 58 1.98 23.12 -38.91
N ASP A 59 0.94 23.89 -38.60
CA ASP A 59 0.63 24.41 -37.25
C ASP A 59 -0.41 23.57 -36.49
N TYR A 60 -0.77 22.38 -37.02
CA TYR A 60 -1.78 21.54 -36.38
C TYR A 60 -1.37 21.08 -34.98
N LYS A 61 -2.23 21.41 -34.02
CA LYS A 61 -2.18 20.87 -32.67
C LYS A 61 -3.52 20.23 -32.36
N GLY A 62 -3.49 18.91 -32.08
CA GLY A 62 -4.68 18.20 -31.63
C GLY A 62 -5.13 18.77 -30.28
N LYS A 63 -6.38 19.22 -30.18
CA LYS A 63 -6.95 19.80 -28.98
C LYS A 63 -8.42 19.47 -28.83
N ILE A 64 -8.88 19.44 -27.60
CA ILE A 64 -10.28 19.35 -27.23
C ILE A 64 -10.65 20.60 -26.47
N GLU A 65 -11.73 21.25 -26.86
CA GLU A 65 -12.24 22.42 -26.17
C GLU A 65 -13.59 22.08 -25.53
N VAL A 66 -13.71 22.30 -24.22
CA VAL A 66 -14.96 22.18 -23.47
C VAL A 66 -15.45 23.59 -23.16
N ILE A 67 -16.66 23.92 -23.65
CA ILE A 67 -17.24 25.26 -23.48
C ILE A 67 -18.52 25.15 -22.67
N VAL A 68 -18.58 25.90 -21.58
CA VAL A 68 -19.73 25.98 -20.68
C VAL A 68 -20.55 27.22 -20.98
N ASN A 69 -21.85 27.06 -21.22
CA ASN A 69 -22.78 28.20 -21.38
C ASN A 69 -23.93 28.10 -20.36
N PRO A 70 -23.82 28.74 -19.19
CA PRO A 70 -24.85 28.71 -18.16
C PRO A 70 -26.17 29.42 -18.59
N GLU A 71 -26.12 30.33 -19.54
CA GLU A 71 -27.28 31.11 -19.98
C GLU A 71 -28.20 30.25 -20.86
N GLU A 72 -27.62 29.51 -21.78
CA GLU A 72 -28.33 28.56 -22.65
C GLU A 72 -28.41 27.14 -22.05
N LYS A 73 -27.83 26.92 -20.88
CA LYS A 73 -27.75 25.60 -20.21
C LYS A 73 -27.11 24.54 -21.10
N THR A 74 -26.06 24.91 -21.84
CA THR A 74 -25.37 24.03 -22.77
C THR A 74 -23.93 23.75 -22.37
N LEU A 75 -23.45 22.55 -22.74
CA LEU A 75 -22.05 22.15 -22.76
C LEU A 75 -21.65 21.77 -24.17
N LYS A 76 -20.53 22.30 -24.67
CA LYS A 76 -19.99 21.93 -25.98
C LYS A 76 -18.67 21.22 -25.79
N PHE A 77 -18.49 20.12 -26.53
CA PHE A 77 -17.24 19.37 -26.65
C PHE A 77 -16.79 19.44 -28.09
N ILE A 78 -15.64 20.06 -28.33
CA ILE A 78 -15.14 20.34 -29.67
C ILE A 78 -13.78 19.65 -29.82
N ASP A 79 -13.64 18.78 -30.81
CA ASP A 79 -12.39 18.22 -31.22
C ASP A 79 -12.03 18.64 -32.65
N ASN A 80 -10.76 18.71 -32.96
CA ASN A 80 -10.22 18.91 -34.29
C ASN A 80 -9.64 17.60 -34.88
N GLY A 81 -10.32 16.49 -34.59
CA GLY A 81 -9.96 15.16 -35.04
C GLY A 81 -10.46 14.81 -36.45
N ILE A 82 -10.63 13.53 -36.70
CA ILE A 82 -10.95 12.98 -38.03
C ILE A 82 -12.29 13.43 -38.63
N GLY A 83 -13.26 13.83 -37.79
CA GLY A 83 -14.63 14.13 -38.20
C GLY A 83 -15.37 12.92 -38.75
N MET A 84 -16.61 13.12 -39.25
CA MET A 84 -17.47 12.06 -39.80
C MET A 84 -18.20 12.55 -41.05
N THR A 85 -18.40 11.65 -42.02
CA THR A 85 -19.36 11.83 -43.12
C THR A 85 -20.77 11.46 -42.68
N ALA A 86 -21.79 11.75 -43.49
CA ALA A 86 -23.17 11.38 -43.19
C ALA A 86 -23.35 9.85 -43.01
N ASP A 87 -22.72 9.06 -43.86
CA ASP A 87 -22.75 7.61 -43.77
C ASP A 87 -22.07 7.11 -42.48
N GLU A 88 -20.95 7.73 -42.08
CA GLU A 88 -20.25 7.40 -40.82
C GLU A 88 -21.06 7.81 -39.59
N VAL A 89 -21.85 8.91 -39.65
CA VAL A 89 -22.77 9.27 -38.57
C VAL A 89 -23.89 8.22 -38.44
N GLU A 90 -24.47 7.78 -39.56
CA GLU A 90 -25.43 6.70 -39.54
C GLU A 90 -24.89 5.38 -38.97
N GLU A 91 -23.63 5.05 -39.27
CA GLU A 91 -23.04 3.80 -38.85
C GLU A 91 -22.53 3.87 -37.39
N TYR A 92 -21.88 4.95 -36.97
CA TYR A 92 -21.20 5.03 -35.67
C TYR A 92 -22.03 5.70 -34.55
N ILE A 93 -23.02 6.54 -34.92
CA ILE A 93 -23.85 7.25 -33.96
C ILE A 93 -25.24 6.60 -33.84
N ASN A 94 -25.83 6.15 -34.95
CA ASN A 94 -27.20 5.59 -34.93
C ASN A 94 -27.24 4.09 -34.64
N GLN A 95 -26.08 3.39 -34.72
CA GLN A 95 -26.02 1.96 -34.36
C GLN A 95 -25.44 1.80 -32.95
N ILE A 96 -26.29 1.46 -32.00
CA ILE A 96 -25.92 1.21 -30.61
C ILE A 96 -24.92 0.05 -30.52
N ALA A 97 -23.82 0.23 -29.76
CA ALA A 97 -22.76 -0.74 -29.56
C ALA A 97 -21.94 -1.08 -30.85
N PHE A 98 -21.95 -0.20 -31.83
CA PHE A 98 -21.05 -0.27 -32.96
C PHE A 98 -19.84 0.68 -32.75
N SER A 99 -18.63 0.19 -32.90
CA SER A 99 -17.41 0.96 -32.61
C SER A 99 -16.61 1.27 -33.87
N GLY A 100 -16.62 2.52 -34.29
CA GLY A 100 -15.74 3.00 -35.36
C GLY A 100 -14.25 2.94 -35.02
N ALA A 101 -13.90 2.65 -33.76
CA ALA A 101 -12.52 2.36 -33.36
C ALA A 101 -12.08 0.97 -33.80
N THR A 102 -12.96 -0.02 -33.63
CA THR A 102 -12.70 -1.41 -34.07
C THR A 102 -12.50 -1.49 -35.57
N ASP A 103 -13.37 -0.84 -36.34
CA ASP A 103 -13.25 -0.78 -37.81
C ASP A 103 -11.95 -0.12 -38.25
N PHE A 104 -11.55 0.96 -37.60
CA PHE A 104 -10.30 1.63 -37.89
C PHE A 104 -9.10 0.72 -37.60
N ILE A 105 -9.11 0.02 -36.47
CA ILE A 105 -8.06 -0.94 -36.10
C ILE A 105 -7.99 -2.07 -37.11
N GLU A 106 -9.12 -2.68 -37.50
CA GLU A 106 -9.14 -3.76 -38.48
C GLU A 106 -8.65 -3.33 -39.86
N LYS A 107 -9.06 -2.13 -40.30
CA LYS A 107 -8.64 -1.58 -41.60
C LYS A 107 -7.14 -1.30 -41.66
N TYR A 108 -6.52 -0.96 -40.54
CA TYR A 108 -5.11 -0.54 -40.46
C TYR A 108 -4.23 -1.46 -39.62
N LYS A 109 -4.66 -2.70 -39.36
CA LYS A 109 -4.05 -3.66 -38.41
C LYS A 109 -2.55 -3.90 -38.63
N ASP A 110 -2.11 -3.91 -39.90
CA ASP A 110 -0.69 -4.12 -40.27
C ASP A 110 0.18 -2.87 -40.11
N LYS A 111 -0.39 -1.70 -39.80
CA LYS A 111 0.29 -0.42 -39.82
C LYS A 111 0.19 0.36 -38.50
N THR A 112 -0.62 -0.09 -37.54
CA THR A 112 -0.89 0.67 -36.33
C THR A 112 -0.82 -0.21 -35.08
N ASN A 113 -0.28 0.34 -33.98
CA ASN A 113 -0.40 -0.25 -32.67
C ASN A 113 -1.84 -0.07 -32.16
N GLU A 114 -2.48 -1.16 -31.75
CA GLU A 114 -3.84 -1.19 -31.20
C GLU A 114 -3.93 -0.38 -29.89
N ASP A 115 -2.83 -0.28 -29.17
CA ASP A 115 -2.75 0.22 -27.77
C ASP A 115 -3.02 1.71 -27.59
N GLN A 116 -3.21 2.49 -28.67
CA GLN A 116 -3.40 3.96 -28.58
C GLN A 116 -4.84 4.43 -28.66
N ILE A 117 -5.81 3.55 -28.90
CA ILE A 117 -7.22 3.89 -29.02
C ILE A 117 -7.93 3.57 -27.69
N ILE A 118 -8.66 4.54 -27.14
CA ILE A 118 -9.30 4.46 -25.83
C ILE A 118 -10.65 3.75 -25.93
N GLY A 119 -11.47 4.06 -26.96
CA GLY A 119 -12.84 3.59 -27.09
C GLY A 119 -12.98 2.26 -27.86
N HIS A 120 -13.57 1.24 -27.22
CA HIS A 120 -13.74 -0.09 -27.85
C HIS A 120 -15.19 -0.56 -27.97
N PHE A 121 -16.14 0.02 -27.20
CA PHE A 121 -17.48 -0.57 -27.02
C PHE A 121 -18.61 0.12 -27.81
N GLY A 122 -18.38 1.29 -28.39
CA GLY A 122 -19.40 2.03 -29.13
C GLY A 122 -20.59 2.50 -28.28
N LEU A 123 -20.43 2.61 -26.95
CA LEU A 123 -21.47 3.01 -26.01
C LEU A 123 -21.18 4.33 -25.29
N GLY A 124 -19.94 4.80 -25.32
CA GLY A 124 -19.51 5.98 -24.57
C GLY A 124 -20.28 7.26 -24.95
N PHE A 125 -20.56 7.46 -26.22
CA PHE A 125 -21.36 8.61 -26.70
C PHE A 125 -22.73 8.72 -26.04
N TYR A 126 -23.40 7.59 -25.82
CA TYR A 126 -24.75 7.58 -25.24
C TYR A 126 -24.82 8.01 -23.78
N SER A 127 -23.68 8.13 -23.11
CA SER A 127 -23.61 8.75 -21.78
C SER A 127 -24.08 10.23 -21.80
N ALA A 128 -24.02 10.91 -22.94
CA ALA A 128 -24.55 12.25 -23.14
C ALA A 128 -26.02 12.36 -22.77
N PHE A 129 -26.82 11.33 -23.11
CA PHE A 129 -28.23 11.31 -22.82
C PHE A 129 -28.63 11.02 -21.37
N MET A 130 -27.64 10.75 -20.51
CA MET A 130 -27.87 10.69 -19.06
C MET A 130 -28.08 12.09 -18.48
N VAL A 131 -27.52 13.12 -19.12
CA VAL A 131 -27.45 14.49 -18.62
C VAL A 131 -28.13 15.50 -19.53
N ALA A 132 -28.40 15.15 -20.79
CA ALA A 132 -28.97 16.04 -21.79
C ALA A 132 -30.37 15.58 -22.24
N ASN A 133 -31.26 16.57 -22.40
CA ASN A 133 -32.55 16.37 -23.05
C ASN A 133 -32.40 16.27 -24.56
N GLU A 134 -31.44 16.97 -25.11
CA GLU A 134 -31.21 17.08 -26.54
C GLU A 134 -29.71 17.13 -26.79
N VAL A 135 -29.25 16.48 -27.85
CA VAL A 135 -27.81 16.41 -28.24
C VAL A 135 -27.69 16.74 -29.71
N HIS A 136 -26.84 17.71 -30.04
CA HIS A 136 -26.50 18.04 -31.42
C HIS A 136 -25.07 17.64 -31.73
N ILE A 137 -24.83 17.19 -32.97
CA ILE A 137 -23.52 16.90 -33.53
C ILE A 137 -23.33 17.69 -34.81
N ASP A 138 -22.34 18.56 -34.83
CA ASP A 138 -21.86 19.23 -36.03
C ASP A 138 -20.49 18.66 -36.39
N THR A 139 -20.36 18.03 -37.57
CA THR A 139 -19.10 17.33 -37.93
C THR A 139 -18.75 17.55 -39.40
N LEU A 140 -17.42 17.57 -39.66
CA LEU A 140 -16.86 17.60 -41.02
C LEU A 140 -15.70 16.62 -41.11
N SER A 141 -15.83 15.63 -41.98
CA SER A 141 -14.82 14.60 -42.20
C SER A 141 -13.55 15.14 -42.89
N TRP A 142 -12.41 14.54 -42.58
CA TRP A 142 -11.12 14.73 -43.26
C TRP A 142 -11.12 14.36 -44.73
N GLN A 143 -12.10 13.57 -45.15
CA GLN A 143 -12.18 13.03 -46.52
C GLN A 143 -12.37 14.19 -47.51
N LYS A 144 -11.69 14.08 -48.63
CA LYS A 144 -11.77 15.09 -49.67
C LYS A 144 -13.20 15.20 -50.21
N ASP A 145 -13.67 16.45 -50.39
CA ASP A 145 -15.04 16.77 -50.84
C ASP A 145 -16.18 16.34 -49.88
N ALA A 146 -15.85 15.97 -48.64
CA ALA A 146 -16.88 15.69 -47.63
C ALA A 146 -17.71 16.94 -47.35
N LYS A 147 -19.01 16.74 -47.15
CA LYS A 147 -19.93 17.82 -46.76
C LYS A 147 -20.08 17.81 -45.23
N PRO A 148 -20.25 18.99 -44.62
CA PRO A 148 -20.53 19.10 -43.21
C PRO A 148 -21.92 18.51 -42.90
N VAL A 149 -22.05 17.84 -41.74
CA VAL A 149 -23.26 17.18 -41.28
C VAL A 149 -23.70 17.81 -39.97
N HIS A 150 -24.98 18.08 -39.87
CA HIS A 150 -25.67 18.42 -38.62
C HIS A 150 -26.65 17.28 -38.28
N TRP A 151 -26.51 16.76 -37.04
CA TRP A 151 -27.38 15.68 -36.52
C TRP A 151 -27.91 16.13 -35.17
N GLU A 152 -29.18 15.86 -34.90
CA GLU A 152 -29.84 16.18 -33.64
C GLU A 152 -30.74 15.05 -33.16
N CYS A 153 -30.86 14.87 -31.84
CA CYS A 153 -31.70 13.87 -31.20
C CYS A 153 -32.19 14.39 -29.83
N ASP A 154 -33.45 14.28 -29.56
CA ASP A 154 -34.12 14.67 -28.31
C ASP A 154 -34.02 13.60 -27.20
N GLY A 155 -33.14 12.62 -27.37
CA GLY A 155 -32.97 11.51 -26.42
C GLY A 155 -34.01 10.42 -26.53
N GLY A 156 -34.83 10.44 -27.59
CA GLY A 156 -35.69 9.34 -28.05
C GLY A 156 -34.92 8.37 -28.95
N THR A 157 -35.65 7.67 -29.80
CA THR A 157 -35.13 6.75 -30.81
C THR A 157 -35.08 7.35 -32.21
N GLU A 158 -35.60 8.57 -32.36
CA GLU A 158 -35.63 9.33 -33.61
C GLU A 158 -34.54 10.37 -33.64
N PHE A 159 -34.02 10.65 -34.81
CA PHE A 159 -33.02 11.69 -35.04
C PHE A 159 -33.30 12.43 -36.35
N ASP A 160 -32.88 13.65 -36.43
CA ASP A 160 -32.86 14.44 -37.63
C ASP A 160 -31.40 14.68 -38.10
N MET A 161 -31.17 14.56 -39.41
CA MET A 161 -29.84 14.78 -39.99
C MET A 161 -29.97 15.66 -41.24
N THR A 162 -29.17 16.76 -41.27
CA THR A 162 -29.19 17.73 -42.35
C THR A 162 -27.78 18.13 -42.75
N GLU A 163 -27.63 18.89 -43.86
CA GLU A 163 -26.33 19.50 -44.22
C GLU A 163 -25.97 20.55 -43.19
N GLY A 164 -24.79 20.41 -42.57
CA GLY A 164 -24.27 21.31 -41.53
C GLY A 164 -23.60 22.56 -42.07
N THR A 165 -23.09 23.39 -41.16
CA THR A 165 -22.40 24.64 -41.46
C THR A 165 -20.94 24.67 -41.07
N LYS A 166 -20.42 23.55 -40.51
CA LYS A 166 -19.04 23.43 -40.02
C LYS A 166 -18.04 23.55 -41.16
N THR A 167 -17.00 24.37 -40.99
CA THR A 167 -15.99 24.66 -42.04
C THR A 167 -14.68 23.95 -41.80
N ASP A 168 -14.38 23.57 -40.55
CA ASP A 168 -13.12 22.95 -40.17
C ASP A 168 -13.34 21.48 -39.85
N VAL A 169 -12.34 20.65 -40.22
CA VAL A 169 -12.35 19.21 -39.93
C VAL A 169 -12.41 18.98 -38.40
N GLY A 170 -13.26 18.05 -37.99
CA GLY A 170 -13.47 17.69 -36.59
C GLY A 170 -14.95 17.60 -36.22
N THR A 171 -15.23 17.46 -34.91
CA THR A 171 -16.59 17.27 -34.41
C THR A 171 -16.89 18.23 -33.26
N THR A 172 -18.11 18.75 -33.22
CA THR A 172 -18.66 19.53 -32.11
C THR A 172 -19.89 18.80 -31.59
N ILE A 173 -19.90 18.43 -30.31
CA ILE A 173 -21.05 17.84 -29.62
C ILE A 173 -21.61 18.88 -28.66
N THR A 174 -22.86 19.28 -28.85
CA THR A 174 -23.57 20.22 -27.97
C THR A 174 -24.62 19.48 -27.16
N LEU A 175 -24.54 19.57 -25.85
CA LEU A 175 -25.48 19.00 -24.89
C LEU A 175 -26.39 20.08 -24.33
N PHE A 176 -27.71 19.93 -24.46
CA PHE A 176 -28.70 20.73 -23.78
C PHE A 176 -29.10 20.03 -22.48
N LEU A 177 -28.59 20.55 -21.35
CA LEU A 177 -28.64 19.86 -20.07
C LEU A 177 -30.02 19.81 -19.45
N ASN A 178 -30.32 18.69 -18.80
CA ASN A 178 -31.51 18.55 -17.95
C ASN A 178 -31.43 19.49 -16.75
N GLU A 179 -32.59 19.92 -16.23
CA GLU A 179 -32.70 20.78 -15.05
C GLU A 179 -32.04 20.17 -13.80
N ASP A 180 -32.06 18.84 -13.67
CA ASP A 180 -31.55 18.12 -12.51
C ASP A 180 -30.00 18.08 -12.42
N VAL A 181 -29.32 18.39 -13.54
CA VAL A 181 -27.86 18.23 -13.68
C VAL A 181 -27.17 19.54 -14.10
N LEU A 182 -27.82 20.68 -13.91
CA LEU A 182 -27.28 22.01 -14.25
C LEU A 182 -25.99 22.33 -13.45
N GLU A 183 -25.66 21.58 -12.44
CA GLU A 183 -24.37 21.69 -11.76
C GLU A 183 -23.19 21.55 -12.72
N PHE A 184 -23.31 20.75 -13.76
CA PHE A 184 -22.27 20.57 -14.78
C PHE A 184 -22.14 21.75 -15.73
N CYS A 185 -23.18 22.61 -15.82
CA CYS A 185 -23.12 23.86 -16.57
C CYS A 185 -22.42 25.00 -15.77
N ASN A 186 -21.43 24.62 -14.97
CA ASN A 186 -20.63 25.50 -14.16
C ASN A 186 -19.15 25.23 -14.43
N GLU A 187 -18.38 26.28 -14.75
CA GLU A 187 -16.93 26.14 -15.05
C GLU A 187 -16.15 25.46 -13.92
N TYR A 188 -16.50 25.73 -12.66
CA TYR A 188 -15.83 25.11 -11.52
C TYR A 188 -16.08 23.60 -11.46
N ARG A 189 -17.34 23.18 -11.59
CA ARG A 189 -17.72 21.76 -11.58
C ARG A 189 -17.18 21.01 -12.80
N ALA A 190 -17.25 21.60 -13.98
CA ALA A 190 -16.65 21.05 -15.19
C ALA A 190 -15.15 20.82 -15.03
N ARG A 191 -14.42 21.83 -14.47
CA ARG A 191 -13.00 21.73 -14.16
C ARG A 191 -12.69 20.59 -13.20
N GLU A 192 -13.45 20.46 -12.13
CA GLU A 192 -13.29 19.39 -11.14
C GLU A 192 -13.41 18.00 -11.79
N VAL A 193 -14.46 17.79 -12.59
CA VAL A 193 -14.71 16.51 -13.27
C VAL A 193 -13.64 16.20 -14.33
N ILE A 194 -13.28 17.19 -15.16
CA ILE A 194 -12.22 17.02 -16.16
C ILE A 194 -10.88 16.68 -15.46
N LYS A 195 -10.55 17.37 -14.37
CA LYS A 195 -9.34 17.06 -13.59
C LYS A 195 -9.40 15.66 -12.95
N LYS A 196 -10.57 15.19 -12.53
CA LYS A 196 -10.74 13.86 -11.98
C LYS A 196 -10.38 12.76 -12.99
N TYR A 197 -10.94 12.84 -14.19
CA TYR A 197 -10.85 11.75 -15.18
C TYR A 197 -9.78 11.95 -16.25
N CYS A 198 -9.47 13.20 -16.61
CA CYS A 198 -8.77 13.53 -17.84
C CYS A 198 -7.42 14.24 -17.60
N SER A 199 -6.96 14.37 -16.34
CA SER A 199 -5.74 15.13 -15.99
C SER A 199 -4.49 14.74 -16.77
N PHE A 200 -4.45 13.52 -17.30
CA PHE A 200 -3.25 12.99 -17.96
C PHE A 200 -3.51 12.46 -19.37
N MET A 201 -4.67 12.78 -19.95
CA MET A 201 -4.98 12.35 -21.32
C MET A 201 -3.97 12.91 -22.35
N PRO A 202 -3.69 12.16 -23.45
CA PRO A 202 -2.60 12.47 -24.39
C PRO A 202 -2.88 13.65 -25.30
N THR A 203 -4.05 14.27 -25.23
CA THR A 203 -4.46 15.43 -26.02
C THR A 203 -4.74 16.61 -25.10
N GLU A 204 -4.33 17.83 -25.50
CA GLU A 204 -4.59 19.05 -24.74
C GLU A 204 -6.09 19.31 -24.62
N ILE A 205 -6.57 19.56 -23.37
CA ILE A 205 -7.97 19.79 -23.04
C ILE A 205 -8.10 21.18 -22.45
N TYR A 206 -8.87 22.02 -23.14
CA TYR A 206 -9.11 23.40 -22.75
C TYR A 206 -10.54 23.59 -22.23
N LEU A 207 -10.69 24.35 -21.15
CA LEU A 207 -11.99 24.74 -20.60
C LEU A 207 -12.18 26.25 -20.74
N SER A 208 -13.35 26.64 -21.20
CA SER A 208 -13.75 28.07 -21.27
C SER A 208 -15.24 28.22 -20.98
N ARG A 209 -15.63 29.47 -20.69
CA ARG A 209 -17.01 29.86 -20.59
C ARG A 209 -17.39 30.70 -21.83
N GLU A 210 -18.49 30.34 -22.48
CA GLU A 210 -19.04 31.12 -23.58
C GLU A 210 -19.46 32.48 -23.08
N ASN A 211 -19.24 33.53 -23.89
CA ASN A 211 -19.57 34.93 -23.57
C ASN A 211 -18.98 35.45 -22.24
N THR A 212 -17.83 34.90 -21.81
CA THR A 212 -17.21 35.38 -20.58
C THR A 212 -16.85 36.85 -20.65
N THR A 213 -17.20 37.61 -19.62
CA THR A 213 -16.76 38.98 -19.38
C THR A 213 -15.50 39.06 -18.52
N GLU A 214 -15.02 37.91 -18.04
CA GLU A 214 -13.81 37.81 -17.22
C GLU A 214 -12.59 38.24 -18.05
N THR A 215 -11.68 38.92 -17.40
CA THR A 215 -10.46 39.42 -18.00
C THR A 215 -9.25 38.97 -17.24
N GLN A 216 -8.14 38.76 -17.94
CA GLN A 216 -6.84 38.52 -17.34
C GLN A 216 -5.82 39.54 -17.80
N THR A 217 -4.85 39.86 -16.97
CA THR A 217 -3.76 40.76 -17.30
C THR A 217 -2.52 39.97 -17.64
N ILE A 218 -1.97 40.20 -18.83
CA ILE A 218 -0.74 39.57 -19.32
C ILE A 218 0.31 40.61 -19.63
N LYS A 219 1.55 40.24 -19.81
CA LYS A 219 2.59 41.08 -20.37
C LYS A 219 2.39 41.24 -21.89
N ALA A 220 2.74 42.36 -22.45
CA ALA A 220 2.62 42.58 -23.91
C ALA A 220 3.45 41.57 -24.72
N SER A 221 4.56 41.09 -24.17
CA SER A 221 5.42 40.04 -24.74
C SER A 221 4.75 38.66 -24.81
N GLU A 222 3.69 38.41 -23.99
CA GLU A 222 2.95 37.14 -23.90
C GLU A 222 1.67 37.16 -24.75
N LYS A 223 1.45 38.21 -25.55
CA LYS A 223 0.26 38.34 -26.39
C LYS A 223 0.27 37.28 -27.51
N LEU A 224 -0.86 36.56 -27.65
CA LEU A 224 -1.14 35.69 -28.77
C LEU A 224 -2.00 36.39 -29.83
N ASP A 225 -1.95 35.92 -31.09
CA ASP A 225 -2.76 36.49 -32.18
C ASP A 225 -4.26 36.33 -31.95
N THR A 226 -4.63 35.32 -31.15
CA THR A 226 -6.03 34.98 -30.77
C THR A 226 -6.56 35.84 -29.61
N ASP A 227 -5.73 36.68 -28.97
CA ASP A 227 -6.13 37.47 -27.80
C ASP A 227 -6.98 38.64 -28.15
N ALA A 228 -8.18 38.73 -27.58
CA ALA A 228 -9.02 39.91 -27.62
C ALA A 228 -8.54 40.92 -26.57
N VAL A 229 -7.75 41.90 -26.99
CA VAL A 229 -7.28 42.99 -26.11
C VAL A 229 -8.44 43.93 -25.79
N ILE A 230 -8.71 44.12 -24.51
CA ILE A 230 -9.76 45.00 -24.00
C ILE A 230 -9.18 46.37 -23.60
N GLU A 231 -8.00 46.33 -22.95
CA GLU A 231 -7.37 47.56 -22.42
C GLU A 231 -5.85 47.39 -22.38
N GLU A 232 -5.11 48.47 -22.69
CA GLU A 232 -3.66 48.55 -22.52
C GLU A 232 -3.34 49.27 -21.21
N ILE A 233 -2.64 48.60 -20.31
CA ILE A 233 -2.24 49.15 -19.01
C ILE A 233 -0.80 49.68 -19.15
N LYS A 234 -0.66 50.97 -19.19
CA LYS A 234 0.66 51.61 -19.29
C LYS A 234 1.44 51.43 -17.99
N PRO A 235 2.74 51.16 -18.07
CA PRO A 235 3.58 51.01 -16.90
C PRO A 235 3.66 52.33 -16.09
N GLU A 236 3.65 52.18 -14.76
CA GLU A 236 3.82 53.34 -13.84
C GLU A 236 5.28 53.82 -13.80
N LYS A 237 6.24 52.96 -14.16
CA LYS A 237 7.68 53.24 -14.23
C LYS A 237 8.22 52.87 -15.61
N GLU A 238 9.21 53.63 -16.11
CA GLU A 238 9.84 53.39 -17.42
C GLU A 238 10.52 51.98 -17.54
N GLU A 239 10.80 51.32 -16.42
CA GLU A 239 11.42 49.99 -16.37
C GLU A 239 10.40 48.83 -16.39
N ASP A 240 9.11 49.12 -16.21
CA ASP A 240 8.05 48.09 -16.18
C ASP A 240 7.54 47.81 -17.60
N GLU A 241 7.31 46.55 -17.91
CA GLU A 241 6.74 46.11 -19.19
C GLU A 241 5.26 46.54 -19.34
N LEU A 242 4.87 46.88 -20.58
CA LEU A 242 3.47 47.13 -20.94
C LEU A 242 2.62 45.88 -20.61
N LYS A 243 1.53 46.04 -19.88
CA LYS A 243 0.57 45.00 -19.59
C LYS A 243 -0.70 45.18 -20.44
N LEU A 244 -1.24 44.04 -20.86
CA LEU A 244 -2.47 44.02 -21.63
C LEU A 244 -3.56 43.32 -20.80
N LYS A 245 -4.73 43.95 -20.76
CA LYS A 245 -5.93 43.32 -20.21
C LYS A 245 -6.67 42.65 -21.37
N ILE A 246 -6.68 41.34 -21.38
CA ILE A 246 -7.31 40.56 -22.44
C ILE A 246 -8.54 39.83 -21.88
N ARG A 247 -9.41 39.33 -22.74
CA ARG A 247 -10.44 38.40 -22.35
C ARG A 247 -9.77 37.11 -21.81
N LYS A 248 -10.30 36.53 -20.76
CA LYS A 248 -9.75 35.29 -20.16
C LYS A 248 -9.61 34.22 -21.25
N ARG A 249 -8.42 33.67 -21.37
CA ARG A 249 -8.11 32.57 -22.30
C ARG A 249 -8.75 31.26 -21.83
N PRO A 250 -9.03 30.33 -22.74
CA PRO A 250 -9.32 28.95 -22.35
C PRO A 250 -8.20 28.41 -21.46
N GLU A 251 -8.57 27.71 -20.38
CA GLU A 251 -7.63 27.11 -19.40
C GLU A 251 -7.23 25.71 -19.84
N LEU A 252 -5.93 25.43 -19.98
CA LEU A 252 -5.41 24.09 -20.19
C LEU A 252 -5.49 23.32 -18.87
N LEU A 253 -6.21 22.17 -18.87
CA LEU A 253 -6.52 21.43 -17.65
C LEU A 253 -5.71 20.17 -17.42
N ASN A 254 -5.03 19.66 -18.43
CA ASN A 254 -4.32 18.37 -18.36
C ASN A 254 -2.84 18.49 -18.73
N GLU A 255 -2.12 17.42 -18.42
CA GLU A 255 -0.72 17.20 -18.77
C GLU A 255 -0.64 16.00 -19.71
N THR A 256 -0.22 16.24 -20.95
CA THR A 256 -0.25 15.21 -22.01
C THR A 256 0.88 14.18 -21.92
N GLN A 257 1.94 14.49 -21.16
CA GLN A 257 3.10 13.62 -20.96
C GLN A 257 3.37 13.45 -19.46
N PRO A 258 2.58 12.63 -18.77
CA PRO A 258 2.77 12.42 -17.34
C PRO A 258 4.10 11.74 -17.03
N LEU A 259 4.61 11.96 -15.81
CA LEU A 259 5.94 11.51 -15.40
C LEU A 259 6.16 10.00 -15.60
N TRP A 260 5.14 9.18 -15.37
CA TRP A 260 5.24 7.71 -15.52
C TRP A 260 5.42 7.23 -16.96
N MET A 261 5.17 8.10 -17.96
CA MET A 261 5.40 7.77 -19.38
C MET A 261 6.86 7.98 -19.79
N LYS A 262 7.63 8.77 -19.04
CA LYS A 262 9.06 8.96 -19.27
C LYS A 262 9.85 7.70 -18.87
N HIS A 263 11.02 7.53 -19.47
CA HIS A 263 11.93 6.48 -19.01
C HIS A 263 12.51 6.83 -17.62
N PRO A 264 12.64 5.88 -16.66
CA PRO A 264 13.14 6.17 -15.31
C PRO A 264 14.47 6.93 -15.27
N ASN A 265 15.36 6.66 -16.23
CA ASN A 265 16.68 7.32 -16.32
C ASN A 265 16.62 8.78 -16.77
N GLU A 266 15.47 9.25 -17.27
CA GLU A 266 15.26 10.62 -17.73
C GLU A 266 14.59 11.48 -16.65
N CYS A 267 14.20 10.87 -15.52
CA CYS A 267 13.47 11.53 -14.44
C CYS A 267 14.41 11.92 -13.31
N THR A 268 14.28 13.14 -12.82
CA THR A 268 15.01 13.64 -11.65
C THR A 268 14.25 13.37 -10.35
N LYS A 269 14.95 13.43 -9.22
CA LYS A 269 14.34 13.30 -7.89
C LYS A 269 13.28 14.38 -7.66
N GLU A 270 13.57 15.60 -8.10
CA GLU A 270 12.68 16.76 -7.96
C GLU A 270 11.37 16.56 -8.72
N GLU A 271 11.42 16.01 -9.94
CA GLU A 271 10.22 15.66 -10.72
C GLU A 271 9.35 14.62 -10.02
N TYR A 272 9.95 13.58 -9.39
CA TYR A 272 9.18 12.59 -8.62
C TYR A 272 8.49 13.21 -7.40
N LEU A 273 9.16 14.11 -6.67
CA LEU A 273 8.60 14.77 -5.50
C LEU A 273 7.51 15.78 -5.89
N GLU A 274 7.69 16.52 -6.98
CA GLU A 274 6.69 17.46 -7.50
C GLU A 274 5.44 16.72 -7.98
N PHE A 275 5.64 15.62 -8.73
CA PHE A 275 4.56 14.75 -9.19
C PHE A 275 3.77 14.16 -8.01
N TYR A 276 4.46 13.69 -6.96
CA TYR A 276 3.83 13.17 -5.74
C TYR A 276 2.94 14.21 -5.07
N ARG A 277 3.46 15.43 -4.86
CA ARG A 277 2.70 16.53 -4.26
C ARG A 277 1.50 16.92 -5.10
N LYS A 278 1.66 17.00 -6.43
CA LYS A 278 0.61 17.36 -7.38
C LYS A 278 -0.54 16.34 -7.38
N VAL A 279 -0.23 15.05 -7.44
CA VAL A 279 -1.24 13.99 -7.60
C VAL A 279 -1.94 13.63 -6.30
N PHE A 280 -1.19 13.57 -5.19
CA PHE A 280 -1.71 13.11 -3.90
C PHE A 280 -1.99 14.24 -2.92
N GLN A 281 -1.66 15.49 -3.26
CA GLN A 281 -1.79 16.66 -2.39
C GLN A 281 -1.16 16.45 -1.00
N ASP A 282 -0.10 15.63 -0.96
CA ASP A 282 0.63 15.29 0.24
C ASP A 282 1.96 16.04 0.26
N TYR A 283 2.15 16.87 1.28
CA TYR A 283 3.36 17.69 1.43
C TYR A 283 4.48 16.98 2.21
N LYS A 284 4.17 15.81 2.81
CA LYS A 284 5.20 14.95 3.42
C LYS A 284 5.95 14.24 2.30
N GLU A 285 7.27 14.29 2.33
CA GLU A 285 8.06 13.59 1.31
C GLU A 285 7.96 12.08 1.49
N PRO A 286 7.78 11.31 0.38
CA PRO A 286 7.83 9.87 0.43
C PRO A 286 9.25 9.40 0.78
N LEU A 287 9.38 8.21 1.37
CA LEU A 287 10.67 7.62 1.72
C LEU A 287 11.49 7.31 0.45
N PHE A 288 10.85 6.65 -0.50
CA PHE A 288 11.36 6.30 -1.83
C PHE A 288 10.22 5.93 -2.76
N TRP A 289 10.54 5.59 -4.00
CA TRP A 289 9.56 5.18 -5.01
C TRP A 289 10.10 4.08 -5.93
N ILE A 290 9.18 3.46 -6.63
CA ILE A 290 9.46 2.46 -7.67
C ILE A 290 8.81 2.97 -8.96
N HIS A 291 9.61 3.22 -9.99
CA HIS A 291 9.12 3.52 -11.32
C HIS A 291 8.96 2.21 -12.10
N LEU A 292 7.72 1.86 -12.41
CA LEU A 292 7.36 0.68 -13.19
C LEU A 292 7.40 1.05 -14.67
N ASN A 293 8.11 0.25 -15.46
CA ASN A 293 8.16 0.39 -16.91
C ASN A 293 8.35 -1.01 -17.52
N MET A 294 7.31 -1.53 -18.14
CA MET A 294 7.29 -2.86 -18.76
C MET A 294 6.46 -2.82 -20.03
N ASP A 295 7.04 -3.33 -21.12
CA ASP A 295 6.40 -3.40 -22.43
C ASP A 295 5.99 -4.83 -22.83
N TYR A 296 6.50 -5.86 -22.15
CA TYR A 296 6.20 -7.27 -22.40
C TYR A 296 6.27 -8.11 -21.12
N PRO A 297 5.35 -9.07 -20.86
CA PRO A 297 4.27 -9.59 -21.72
C PRO A 297 2.98 -8.75 -21.71
N PHE A 298 2.94 -7.64 -21.02
CA PHE A 298 1.87 -6.66 -21.00
C PHE A 298 2.47 -5.26 -20.81
N ASN A 299 1.79 -4.26 -21.33
CA ASN A 299 2.21 -2.88 -21.20
C ASN A 299 1.77 -2.33 -19.85
N LEU A 300 2.75 -2.03 -18.98
CA LEU A 300 2.48 -1.51 -17.63
C LEU A 300 3.48 -0.42 -17.30
N LYS A 301 2.98 0.76 -17.03
CA LYS A 301 3.77 1.91 -16.58
C LYS A 301 3.20 2.43 -15.27
N GLY A 302 4.02 3.08 -14.47
CA GLY A 302 3.52 3.62 -13.22
C GLY A 302 4.61 4.04 -12.26
N ILE A 303 4.20 4.68 -11.15
CA ILE A 303 5.10 5.05 -10.07
C ILE A 303 4.41 4.70 -8.75
N LEU A 304 5.07 3.88 -7.94
CA LEU A 304 4.62 3.54 -6.59
C LEU A 304 5.50 4.26 -5.58
N TYR A 305 4.89 5.00 -4.66
CA TYR A 305 5.56 5.74 -3.60
C TYR A 305 5.33 5.06 -2.26
N PHE A 306 6.38 4.97 -1.47
CA PHE A 306 6.32 4.56 -0.07
C PHE A 306 6.18 5.81 0.79
N PRO A 307 4.96 6.12 1.29
CA PRO A 307 4.75 7.28 2.14
C PRO A 307 5.38 7.06 3.52
N LYS A 308 5.73 8.15 4.19
CA LYS A 308 6.11 8.09 5.60
C LYS A 308 4.84 7.91 6.44
N ILE A 309 4.71 6.74 7.08
CA ILE A 309 3.53 6.36 7.85
C ILE A 309 3.66 6.88 9.29
N ASN A 310 2.67 7.61 9.77
CA ASN A 310 2.59 7.99 11.17
C ASN A 310 1.53 7.12 11.87
N MET A 311 1.97 6.01 12.46
CA MET A 311 1.13 4.96 13.05
C MET A 311 0.25 5.45 14.22
N GLU A 312 0.55 6.61 14.82
CA GLU A 312 -0.14 7.06 16.03
C GLU A 312 -1.47 7.79 15.76
N TYR A 313 -1.68 8.37 14.57
CA TYR A 313 -2.78 9.32 14.34
C TYR A 313 -3.48 9.24 12.98
N GLU A 314 -3.03 8.44 12.03
CA GLU A 314 -3.60 8.41 10.67
C GLU A 314 -4.16 7.02 10.36
N SER A 315 -5.38 6.97 9.80
CA SER A 315 -5.85 5.79 9.09
C SER A 315 -4.90 5.55 7.91
N ILE A 316 -4.25 4.40 7.88
CA ILE A 316 -3.25 4.04 6.87
C ILE A 316 -4.02 3.62 5.61
N GLU A 317 -4.57 4.57 4.88
CA GLU A 317 -5.13 4.32 3.57
C GLU A 317 -4.24 4.99 2.51
N GLY A 318 -3.52 4.18 1.77
CA GLY A 318 -2.85 4.61 0.56
C GLY A 318 -3.86 4.84 -0.56
N VAL A 319 -3.42 5.49 -1.63
CA VAL A 319 -4.23 5.69 -2.83
C VAL A 319 -3.42 5.29 -4.04
N ILE A 320 -3.80 4.20 -4.69
CA ILE A 320 -3.23 3.80 -5.99
C ILE A 320 -4.26 4.06 -7.07
N LYS A 321 -3.96 5.04 -7.92
CA LYS A 321 -4.81 5.44 -9.05
C LYS A 321 -4.53 4.57 -10.26
N LEU A 322 -5.57 3.94 -10.78
CA LEU A 322 -5.49 3.11 -11.97
C LEU A 322 -5.90 3.90 -13.20
N TYR A 323 -5.07 3.83 -14.23
CA TYR A 323 -5.29 4.41 -15.55
C TYR A 323 -5.27 3.31 -16.61
N ASN A 324 -5.92 3.59 -17.72
CA ASN A 324 -5.83 2.82 -18.96
C ASN A 324 -5.67 3.82 -20.11
N ASN A 325 -4.56 3.78 -20.82
CA ASN A 325 -4.21 4.78 -21.82
C ASN A 325 -4.32 6.22 -21.28
N GLN A 326 -3.75 6.47 -20.09
CA GLN A 326 -3.75 7.78 -19.42
C GLN A 326 -5.16 8.28 -19.00
N VAL A 327 -6.20 7.46 -19.15
CA VAL A 327 -7.57 7.74 -18.70
C VAL A 327 -7.77 7.15 -17.31
N PHE A 328 -8.21 7.96 -16.36
CA PHE A 328 -8.48 7.49 -15.01
C PHE A 328 -9.66 6.51 -14.97
N ILE A 329 -9.45 5.37 -14.32
CA ILE A 329 -10.44 4.32 -14.16
C ILE A 329 -11.06 4.36 -12.76
N ALA A 330 -10.24 4.12 -11.74
CA ALA A 330 -10.66 4.11 -10.34
C ALA A 330 -9.45 4.10 -9.38
N ASP A 331 -9.73 4.28 -8.10
CA ASP A 331 -8.75 4.16 -7.03
C ASP A 331 -8.80 2.76 -6.40
N ASN A 332 -7.65 2.24 -5.98
CA ASN A 332 -7.50 1.05 -5.13
C ASN A 332 -8.27 -0.21 -5.60
N ILE A 333 -8.21 -0.54 -6.88
CA ILE A 333 -8.89 -1.72 -7.42
C ILE A 333 -8.19 -3.00 -6.89
N LYS A 334 -8.89 -3.74 -6.00
CA LYS A 334 -8.38 -4.92 -5.29
C LYS A 334 -7.98 -6.08 -6.20
N GLU A 335 -8.59 -6.15 -7.38
CA GLU A 335 -8.29 -7.17 -8.37
C GLU A 335 -6.88 -7.03 -8.95
N VAL A 336 -6.40 -5.79 -9.12
CA VAL A 336 -5.06 -5.48 -9.67
C VAL A 336 -4.03 -5.30 -8.57
N ILE A 337 -4.42 -4.61 -7.50
CA ILE A 337 -3.52 -4.21 -6.44
C ILE A 337 -3.67 -5.15 -5.25
N PRO A 338 -2.63 -5.92 -4.88
CA PRO A 338 -2.64 -6.72 -3.66
C PRO A 338 -3.01 -5.89 -2.44
N GLU A 339 -3.80 -6.44 -1.53
CA GLU A 339 -4.32 -5.73 -0.36
C GLU A 339 -3.21 -5.05 0.46
N PHE A 340 -2.08 -5.70 0.63
CA PHE A 340 -0.96 -5.15 1.40
C PHE A 340 -0.27 -3.97 0.69
N LEU A 341 -0.38 -3.84 -0.64
CA LEU A 341 0.14 -2.70 -1.39
C LEU A 341 -0.77 -1.48 -1.34
N MET A 342 -2.01 -1.63 -0.87
CA MET A 342 -2.95 -0.50 -0.73
C MET A 342 -2.56 0.51 0.34
N LEU A 343 -1.49 0.25 1.09
CA LEU A 343 -0.87 1.22 1.99
C LEU A 343 0.03 2.23 1.23
N LEU A 344 0.36 1.94 -0.02
CA LEU A 344 1.18 2.80 -0.86
C LEU A 344 0.35 3.89 -1.55
N LYS A 345 1.02 4.93 -2.02
CA LYS A 345 0.47 5.90 -2.94
C LYS A 345 1.09 5.68 -4.32
N GLY A 346 0.29 5.77 -5.37
CA GLY A 346 0.87 5.51 -6.69
C GLY A 346 -0.09 5.74 -7.85
N VAL A 347 0.47 5.63 -9.02
CA VAL A 347 -0.26 5.59 -10.29
C VAL A 347 0.18 4.36 -11.06
N ILE A 348 -0.77 3.68 -11.67
CA ILE A 348 -0.55 2.52 -12.54
C ILE A 348 -1.35 2.75 -13.81
N ASP A 349 -0.70 2.66 -14.96
CA ASP A 349 -1.30 2.76 -16.28
C ASP A 349 -1.03 1.46 -17.04
N CYS A 350 -2.11 0.78 -17.42
CA CYS A 350 -2.02 -0.49 -18.16
C CYS A 350 -3.11 -0.54 -19.24
N PRO A 351 -2.75 -0.33 -20.51
CA PRO A 351 -3.65 -0.41 -21.64
C PRO A 351 -4.33 -1.77 -21.81
N ASP A 352 -3.63 -2.86 -21.46
CA ASP A 352 -4.09 -4.24 -21.65
C ASP A 352 -5.11 -4.72 -20.61
N LEU A 353 -5.54 -3.85 -19.68
CA LEU A 353 -6.51 -4.23 -18.66
C LEU A 353 -7.88 -4.58 -19.26
N PRO A 354 -8.43 -5.77 -18.92
CA PRO A 354 -9.78 -6.17 -19.35
C PRO A 354 -10.84 -5.37 -18.58
N LEU A 355 -11.23 -4.23 -19.12
CA LEU A 355 -12.26 -3.37 -18.54
C LEU A 355 -13.65 -3.84 -18.90
N ASN A 356 -14.61 -3.64 -18.00
CA ASN A 356 -16.02 -3.77 -18.34
C ASN A 356 -16.47 -2.60 -19.26
N VAL A 357 -17.68 -2.68 -19.78
CA VAL A 357 -18.24 -1.68 -20.72
C VAL A 357 -18.24 -0.27 -20.13
N SER A 358 -18.53 -0.14 -18.84
CA SER A 358 -18.52 1.16 -18.13
C SER A 358 -17.13 1.62 -17.69
N ARG A 359 -16.10 0.82 -17.92
CA ARG A 359 -14.72 1.06 -17.44
C ARG A 359 -14.61 1.34 -15.93
N SER A 360 -15.61 0.95 -15.15
CA SER A 360 -15.64 1.17 -13.70
C SER A 360 -15.19 -0.05 -12.91
N ALA A 361 -15.06 -1.20 -13.56
CA ALA A 361 -14.62 -2.45 -12.94
C ALA A 361 -13.85 -3.32 -13.94
N LEU A 362 -13.06 -4.24 -13.42
CA LEU A 362 -12.32 -5.22 -14.20
C LEU A 362 -13.13 -6.50 -14.36
N GLN A 363 -12.95 -7.16 -15.48
CA GLN A 363 -13.35 -8.55 -15.60
C GLN A 363 -12.33 -9.41 -14.86
N ASN A 364 -12.80 -10.27 -13.97
CA ASN A 364 -11.91 -11.15 -13.20
C ASN A 364 -11.27 -12.18 -14.12
N ASP A 365 -10.07 -11.89 -14.60
CA ASP A 365 -9.30 -12.69 -15.53
C ASP A 365 -7.95 -13.09 -14.92
N GLY A 366 -7.44 -14.26 -15.33
CA GLY A 366 -6.09 -14.71 -14.97
C GLY A 366 -4.97 -13.74 -15.39
N PHE A 367 -5.25 -12.84 -16.32
CA PHE A 367 -4.35 -11.76 -16.74
C PHE A 367 -4.14 -10.71 -15.62
N VAL A 368 -5.21 -10.28 -14.96
CA VAL A 368 -5.16 -9.32 -13.84
C VAL A 368 -4.28 -9.85 -12.71
N LYS A 369 -4.37 -11.15 -12.42
CA LYS A 369 -3.51 -11.80 -11.44
C LYS A 369 -2.02 -11.75 -11.82
N LYS A 370 -1.68 -11.87 -13.10
CA LYS A 370 -0.28 -11.75 -13.56
C LYS A 370 0.28 -10.34 -13.34
N ILE A 371 -0.54 -9.31 -13.52
CA ILE A 371 -0.15 -7.92 -13.23
C ILE A 371 0.11 -7.76 -11.74
N SER A 372 -0.80 -8.24 -10.90
CA SER A 372 -0.68 -8.22 -9.44
C SER A 372 0.61 -8.93 -8.96
N ASP A 373 0.86 -10.15 -9.46
CA ASP A 373 2.08 -10.92 -9.16
C ASP A 373 3.36 -10.17 -9.60
N TYR A 374 3.32 -9.49 -10.75
CA TYR A 374 4.45 -8.70 -11.23
C TYR A 374 4.73 -7.48 -10.36
N ILE A 375 3.70 -6.73 -9.98
CA ILE A 375 3.84 -5.58 -9.08
C ILE A 375 4.43 -6.04 -7.75
N THR A 376 3.89 -7.10 -7.17
CA THR A 376 4.41 -7.73 -5.93
C THR A 376 5.89 -8.08 -6.06
N LYS A 377 6.27 -8.71 -7.17
CA LYS A 377 7.66 -9.06 -7.45
C LYS A 377 8.55 -7.83 -7.50
N LYS A 378 8.16 -6.77 -8.22
CA LYS A 378 8.94 -5.53 -8.34
C LYS A 378 9.14 -4.81 -7.01
N VAL A 379 8.10 -4.83 -6.17
CA VAL A 379 8.20 -4.28 -4.81
C VAL A 379 9.21 -5.09 -3.98
N ALA A 380 9.12 -6.42 -3.98
CA ALA A 380 10.07 -7.28 -3.28
C ALA A 380 11.51 -7.09 -3.80
N ASP A 381 11.70 -7.03 -5.12
CA ASP A 381 13.00 -6.82 -5.77
C ASP A 381 13.62 -5.46 -5.36
N LYS A 382 12.83 -4.38 -5.29
CA LYS A 382 13.33 -3.07 -4.82
C LYS A 382 13.73 -3.11 -3.36
N LEU A 383 12.89 -3.65 -2.48
CA LEU A 383 13.16 -3.74 -1.05
C LEU A 383 14.39 -4.60 -0.75
N SER A 384 14.49 -5.78 -1.35
CA SER A 384 15.65 -6.66 -1.21
C SER A 384 16.93 -6.04 -1.80
N GLY A 385 16.81 -5.32 -2.91
CA GLY A 385 17.91 -4.56 -3.50
C GLY A 385 18.43 -3.48 -2.57
N MET A 386 17.55 -2.67 -1.98
CA MET A 386 17.93 -1.64 -1.01
C MET A 386 18.64 -2.24 0.21
N CYS A 387 18.15 -3.36 0.74
CA CYS A 387 18.79 -4.03 1.86
C CYS A 387 20.23 -4.46 1.53
N LYS A 388 20.50 -4.87 0.26
CA LYS A 388 21.83 -5.32 -0.19
C LYS A 388 22.77 -4.19 -0.52
N THR A 389 22.29 -3.13 -1.17
CA THR A 389 23.16 -2.09 -1.77
C THR A 389 23.11 -0.76 -1.03
N GLU A 390 22.05 -0.50 -0.27
CA GLU A 390 21.78 0.77 0.43
C GLU A 390 21.36 0.49 1.88
N LYS A 391 22.13 -0.38 2.58
CA LYS A 391 21.76 -0.92 3.90
C LYS A 391 21.48 0.17 4.94
N GLU A 392 22.28 1.24 4.97
CA GLU A 392 22.09 2.35 5.91
C GLU A 392 20.75 3.08 5.71
N GLU A 393 20.34 3.28 4.45
CA GLU A 393 19.04 3.88 4.15
C GLU A 393 17.89 2.92 4.45
N TYR A 394 18.06 1.63 4.12
CA TYR A 394 17.08 0.60 4.44
C TYR A 394 16.84 0.49 5.95
N ASP A 395 17.91 0.50 6.76
CA ASP A 395 17.80 0.49 8.22
C ASP A 395 17.08 1.75 8.75
N LYS A 396 17.37 2.91 8.17
CA LYS A 396 16.71 4.17 8.53
C LYS A 396 15.21 4.17 8.24
N TYR A 397 14.78 3.51 7.16
CA TYR A 397 13.38 3.44 6.76
C TYR A 397 12.64 2.26 7.41
N TRP A 398 13.36 1.35 8.07
CA TRP A 398 12.80 0.09 8.54
C TRP A 398 11.59 0.24 9.46
N ASP A 399 11.62 1.17 10.41
CA ASP A 399 10.51 1.40 11.33
C ASP A 399 9.23 1.84 10.58
N ASP A 400 9.36 2.59 9.48
CA ASP A 400 8.25 3.04 8.64
C ASP A 400 7.74 1.92 7.69
N ILE A 401 8.63 1.07 7.15
CA ILE A 401 8.28 0.06 6.15
C ILE A 401 8.00 -1.33 6.74
N SER A 402 8.45 -1.61 7.95
CA SER A 402 8.32 -2.94 8.56
C SER A 402 6.88 -3.43 8.73
N PRO A 403 5.88 -2.60 9.12
CA PRO A 403 4.49 -3.04 9.20
C PRO A 403 3.94 -3.46 7.84
N PHE A 404 4.30 -2.72 6.79
CA PHE A 404 3.94 -3.04 5.41
C PHE A 404 4.53 -4.39 4.98
N ILE A 405 5.84 -4.60 5.20
CA ILE A 405 6.52 -5.85 4.82
C ILE A 405 5.94 -7.04 5.59
N LYS A 406 5.75 -6.90 6.90
CA LYS A 406 5.16 -7.95 7.74
C LYS A 406 3.74 -8.29 7.32
N PHE A 407 2.91 -7.26 7.00
CA PHE A 407 1.56 -7.48 6.50
C PHE A 407 1.57 -8.18 5.14
N GLY A 408 2.47 -7.80 4.25
CA GLY A 408 2.69 -8.46 2.96
C GLY A 408 3.07 -9.94 3.14
N CYS A 409 3.97 -10.24 4.06
CA CYS A 409 4.36 -11.62 4.37
C CYS A 409 3.21 -12.47 4.92
N LEU A 410 2.30 -11.86 5.68
CA LEU A 410 1.11 -12.53 6.20
C LEU A 410 0.06 -12.82 5.13
N LYS A 411 0.01 -12.02 4.05
CA LYS A 411 -1.01 -12.10 3.00
C LYS A 411 -0.56 -12.83 1.74
N ASP A 412 0.73 -12.82 1.43
CA ASP A 412 1.31 -13.39 0.21
C ASP A 412 2.55 -14.23 0.51
N ASP A 413 2.43 -15.55 0.30
CA ASP A 413 3.51 -16.50 0.58
C ASP A 413 4.73 -16.28 -0.31
N LYS A 414 4.54 -15.93 -1.59
CA LYS A 414 5.65 -15.66 -2.53
C LYS A 414 6.41 -14.41 -2.15
N PHE A 415 5.70 -13.39 -1.67
CA PHE A 415 6.31 -12.18 -1.13
C PHE A 415 7.11 -12.50 0.14
N CYS A 416 6.52 -13.29 1.05
CA CYS A 416 7.19 -13.73 2.26
C CYS A 416 8.50 -14.48 1.97
N GLU A 417 8.46 -15.47 1.08
CA GLU A 417 9.66 -16.25 0.69
C GLU A 417 10.79 -15.36 0.17
N LYS A 418 10.45 -14.32 -0.60
CA LYS A 418 11.43 -13.37 -1.13
C LYS A 418 11.96 -12.41 -0.08
N MET A 419 11.17 -12.07 0.93
CA MET A 419 11.51 -11.04 1.91
C MET A 419 12.12 -11.59 3.19
N THR A 420 12.01 -12.90 3.47
CA THR A 420 12.43 -13.51 4.75
C THR A 420 13.86 -13.15 5.15
N ASP A 421 14.81 -13.21 4.22
CA ASP A 421 16.22 -12.91 4.49
C ASP A 421 16.52 -11.39 4.64
N TYR A 422 15.56 -10.53 4.31
CA TYR A 422 15.70 -9.07 4.32
C TYR A 422 14.83 -8.40 5.39
N ILE A 423 14.17 -9.21 6.22
CA ILE A 423 13.43 -8.72 7.38
C ILE A 423 14.41 -8.39 8.49
N LEU A 424 14.26 -7.19 9.04
CA LEU A 424 15.13 -6.73 10.10
C LEU A 424 14.44 -6.79 11.46
N PHE A 425 15.22 -7.09 12.46
CA PHE A 425 14.84 -7.10 13.87
C PHE A 425 15.72 -6.13 14.62
N LYS A 426 15.13 -5.19 15.34
CA LYS A 426 15.86 -4.25 16.17
C LYS A 426 16.27 -4.94 17.47
N ASN A 427 17.56 -4.98 17.79
CA ASN A 427 18.05 -5.61 18.99
C ASN A 427 18.04 -4.65 20.20
N LEU A 428 18.43 -5.14 21.39
CA LEU A 428 18.48 -4.35 22.63
C LEU A 428 19.45 -3.17 22.59
N ASP A 429 20.43 -3.17 21.69
CA ASP A 429 21.35 -2.06 21.47
C ASP A 429 20.89 -1.08 20.39
N GLY A 430 19.70 -1.30 19.82
CA GLY A 430 19.12 -0.46 18.79
C GLY A 430 19.65 -0.73 17.38
N LYS A 431 20.39 -1.82 17.17
CA LYS A 431 20.90 -2.23 15.85
C LYS A 431 19.87 -3.09 15.14
N TYR A 432 19.82 -3.00 13.82
CA TYR A 432 18.98 -3.83 12.97
C TYR A 432 19.73 -5.06 12.48
N LEU A 433 19.20 -6.24 12.79
CA LEU A 433 19.76 -7.55 12.43
C LEU A 433 18.78 -8.29 11.53
N THR A 434 19.29 -9.00 10.55
CA THR A 434 18.50 -9.96 9.75
C THR A 434 18.16 -11.21 10.56
N LEU A 435 17.19 -12.01 10.10
CA LEU A 435 16.83 -13.27 10.76
C LEU A 435 18.04 -14.21 10.95
N PRO A 436 18.89 -14.45 9.93
CA PRO A 436 20.10 -15.25 10.12
C PRO A 436 21.04 -14.68 11.18
N GLU A 437 21.26 -13.35 11.19
CA GLU A 437 22.11 -12.69 12.19
C GLU A 437 21.56 -12.83 13.62
N CYS A 438 20.24 -12.74 13.80
CA CYS A 438 19.59 -12.97 15.10
C CYS A 438 19.84 -14.39 15.64
N LEU A 439 19.90 -15.39 14.75
CA LEU A 439 20.14 -16.79 15.11
C LEU A 439 21.60 -17.07 15.53
N GLU A 440 22.54 -16.20 15.11
CA GLU A 440 23.96 -16.32 15.46
C GLU A 440 24.30 -15.65 16.80
N VAL A 441 23.59 -14.57 17.17
CA VAL A 441 23.94 -13.70 18.32
C VAL A 441 23.93 -14.45 19.66
N ASN A 442 23.05 -15.44 19.87
CA ASN A 442 22.92 -16.20 21.13
C ASN A 442 23.57 -17.59 21.06
N LYS A 443 24.40 -17.89 20.06
CA LYS A 443 25.07 -19.18 19.87
C LYS A 443 26.32 -19.36 20.74
N THR A 444 26.70 -18.41 21.57
CA THR A 444 27.90 -18.57 22.41
C THR A 444 27.72 -19.69 23.41
N ASP A 445 28.27 -20.84 23.10
CA ASP A 445 28.60 -21.84 24.09
C ASP A 445 29.48 -21.23 25.17
N PRO A 446 29.15 -21.38 26.45
CA PRO A 446 29.96 -20.80 27.54
C PRO A 446 31.39 -21.32 27.64
N ASP A 447 31.74 -22.35 26.89
CA ASP A 447 33.04 -23.02 26.96
C ASP A 447 34.08 -22.56 25.91
N GLU A 448 33.78 -21.67 24.97
CA GLU A 448 34.74 -21.13 23.97
C GLU A 448 35.20 -19.68 24.22
N ALA A 449 35.21 -19.23 25.45
CA ALA A 449 35.88 -17.96 25.79
C ALA A 449 37.38 -18.17 26.12
N GLY A 450 38.11 -18.68 25.15
CA GLY A 450 39.56 -18.84 25.26
C GLY A 450 40.16 -19.26 23.91
N GLU A 451 40.82 -18.29 23.33
CA GLU A 451 41.78 -18.34 22.22
C GLU A 451 41.31 -17.67 20.92
N ASN A 452 41.65 -16.37 20.85
CA ASN A 452 41.83 -15.69 19.59
C ASN A 452 43.14 -16.19 18.95
N GLU A 453 43.00 -16.90 17.84
CA GLU A 453 44.06 -16.94 16.84
C GLU A 453 43.46 -16.69 15.46
N THR A 454 44.01 -15.70 14.82
CA THR A 454 43.88 -15.31 13.44
C THR A 454 44.19 -16.47 12.52
N GLU A 455 43.25 -16.95 11.73
CA GLU A 455 43.54 -17.79 10.57
C GLU A 455 43.14 -17.09 9.26
N GLU A 456 44.16 -16.97 8.42
CA GLU A 456 44.10 -16.48 7.06
C GLU A 456 43.25 -17.38 6.16
N LYS A 457 42.57 -16.78 5.22
CA LYS A 457 41.85 -17.42 4.14
C LYS A 457 42.75 -18.39 3.36
N ALA A 458 42.50 -19.67 3.46
CA ALA A 458 42.99 -20.67 2.53
C ALA A 458 41.98 -20.87 1.41
N SER A 459 42.43 -20.68 0.18
CA SER A 459 41.71 -20.91 -1.05
C SER A 459 41.48 -22.40 -1.26
N ASP A 460 40.24 -22.79 -1.51
CA ASP A 460 39.88 -24.11 -2.01
C ASP A 460 40.52 -24.35 -3.38
N THR A 461 41.43 -25.33 -3.42
CA THR A 461 42.00 -25.87 -4.65
C THR A 461 41.24 -27.16 -4.99
N GLU A 462 40.43 -27.14 -6.04
CA GLU A 462 39.84 -28.35 -6.61
C GLU A 462 40.93 -29.26 -7.17
N VAL A 463 40.92 -30.53 -6.76
CA VAL A 463 41.82 -31.57 -7.30
C VAL A 463 41.11 -32.20 -8.48
N VAL A 464 41.64 -32.01 -9.67
CA VAL A 464 41.21 -32.64 -10.92
C VAL A 464 42.22 -33.72 -11.33
N ASP A 465 41.75 -34.83 -11.91
CA ASP A 465 42.60 -35.88 -12.47
C ASP A 465 43.28 -35.44 -13.76
N GLU A 466 44.22 -36.25 -14.24
CA GLU A 466 44.99 -35.95 -15.48
C GLU A 466 44.15 -35.86 -16.76
N ASN A 467 42.82 -36.04 -16.68
CA ASN A 467 41.86 -35.92 -17.76
C ASN A 467 40.80 -34.81 -17.59
N GLY A 468 40.86 -34.00 -16.50
CA GLY A 468 40.02 -32.81 -16.32
C GLY A 468 38.62 -33.10 -15.72
N ASN A 469 38.42 -34.23 -15.04
CA ASN A 469 37.15 -34.55 -14.37
C ASN A 469 37.29 -34.44 -12.85
N VAL A 470 36.28 -33.85 -12.19
CA VAL A 470 36.17 -33.77 -10.74
C VAL A 470 35.81 -35.13 -10.19
N VAL A 471 36.68 -35.70 -9.32
CA VAL A 471 36.48 -37.02 -8.68
C VAL A 471 35.88 -36.82 -7.31
N SER A 472 34.63 -37.22 -7.14
CA SER A 472 33.98 -37.35 -5.84
C SER A 472 34.28 -38.76 -5.28
N GLU A 473 35.03 -38.89 -4.18
CA GLU A 473 35.19 -40.14 -3.44
C GLU A 473 33.92 -40.43 -2.63
N GLU A 474 33.25 -41.53 -2.98
CA GLU A 474 32.23 -42.17 -2.16
C GLU A 474 32.91 -42.87 -0.96
N LYS A 475 32.53 -42.47 0.26
CA LYS A 475 32.81 -43.26 1.48
C LYS A 475 31.65 -44.17 1.80
N PRO A 476 31.89 -45.41 2.28
CA PRO A 476 30.86 -46.41 2.45
C PRO A 476 29.96 -46.12 3.66
N ASP A 477 28.68 -46.46 3.47
CA ASP A 477 27.62 -46.47 4.48
C ASP A 477 28.01 -47.24 5.74
N SER A 478 27.96 -46.57 6.88
CA SER A 478 27.69 -47.19 8.15
C SER A 478 26.48 -46.49 8.77
N GLU A 479 25.36 -47.20 8.72
CA GLU A 479 24.16 -46.88 9.48
C GLU A 479 24.51 -46.88 10.99
N GLU A 480 24.59 -45.68 11.58
CA GLU A 480 24.32 -45.47 12.99
C GLU A 480 23.24 -44.42 13.09
N ASN A 481 22.04 -44.88 13.46
CA ASN A 481 20.92 -44.06 13.91
C ASN A 481 21.37 -43.26 15.14
N ALA A 482 21.83 -42.04 14.92
CA ALA A 482 21.80 -41.00 15.90
C ALA A 482 20.65 -40.07 15.50
N GLU A 483 19.52 -40.17 16.20
CA GLU A 483 18.54 -39.07 16.27
C GLU A 483 19.30 -37.86 16.86
N GLU A 484 19.89 -37.03 16.01
CA GLU A 484 20.25 -35.68 16.37
C GLU A 484 18.93 -34.97 16.71
N GLU A 485 18.63 -34.83 18.01
CA GLU A 485 17.67 -33.86 18.49
C GLU A 485 18.06 -32.50 17.85
N LYS A 486 17.32 -32.07 16.83
CA LYS A 486 17.47 -30.75 16.21
C LYS A 486 17.28 -29.71 17.33
N LYS A 487 18.38 -29.18 17.88
CA LYS A 487 18.33 -28.13 18.90
C LYS A 487 17.56 -26.97 18.33
N GLU A 488 16.37 -26.65 18.90
CA GLU A 488 15.59 -25.50 18.56
C GLU A 488 16.44 -24.22 18.77
N LYS A 489 16.47 -23.35 17.76
CA LYS A 489 17.15 -22.07 17.82
C LYS A 489 16.18 -21.01 18.34
N ILE A 490 16.45 -20.46 19.52
CA ILE A 490 15.55 -19.55 20.20
C ILE A 490 15.98 -18.10 19.95
N ILE A 491 15.02 -17.28 19.47
CA ILE A 491 15.15 -15.82 19.39
C ILE A 491 14.29 -15.22 20.52
N TYR A 492 14.95 -14.49 21.43
CA TYR A 492 14.23 -13.81 22.50
C TYR A 492 13.66 -12.50 22.02
N TYR A 493 12.47 -12.11 22.52
CA TYR A 493 11.84 -10.85 22.11
C TYR A 493 11.23 -10.06 23.27
N VAL A 494 11.13 -8.74 23.08
CA VAL A 494 10.58 -7.73 23.99
C VAL A 494 9.35 -7.11 23.34
N THR A 495 8.26 -6.96 24.07
CA THR A 495 7.04 -6.31 23.60
C THR A 495 6.83 -4.93 24.21
N ASP A 496 7.37 -4.67 25.41
CA ASP A 496 7.33 -3.38 26.09
C ASP A 496 8.63 -3.16 26.87
N GLU A 497 9.46 -2.26 26.36
CA GLU A 497 10.79 -1.98 26.93
C GLU A 497 10.70 -1.42 28.37
N LYS A 498 9.64 -0.68 28.70
CA LYS A 498 9.47 -0.07 30.03
C LYS A 498 9.04 -1.13 31.05
N GLN A 499 8.04 -1.92 30.73
CA GLN A 499 7.54 -2.98 31.61
C GLN A 499 8.57 -4.09 31.78
N GLN A 500 9.29 -4.46 30.72
CA GLN A 500 10.27 -5.55 30.71
C GLN A 500 11.71 -5.09 31.02
N ALA A 501 11.88 -3.86 31.52
CA ALA A 501 13.20 -3.26 31.75
C ALA A 501 14.12 -4.13 32.65
N GLN A 502 13.57 -4.84 33.64
CA GLN A 502 14.36 -5.72 34.52
C GLN A 502 14.90 -6.93 33.73
N TYR A 503 14.08 -7.55 32.90
CA TYR A 503 14.49 -8.69 32.06
C TYR A 503 15.52 -8.26 31.02
N ILE A 504 15.34 -7.08 30.40
CA ILE A 504 16.31 -6.48 29.49
C ILE A 504 17.67 -6.29 30.18
N ASN A 505 17.67 -5.78 31.43
CA ASN A 505 18.90 -5.61 32.20
C ASN A 505 19.56 -6.95 32.53
N MET A 506 18.78 -8.01 32.80
CA MET A 506 19.29 -9.37 33.03
C MET A 506 19.95 -9.94 31.77
N PHE A 507 19.31 -9.78 30.60
CA PHE A 507 19.86 -10.21 29.33
C PHE A 507 21.16 -9.49 29.01
N LYS A 508 21.19 -8.17 29.11
CA LYS A 508 22.43 -7.36 28.92
C LYS A 508 23.54 -7.77 29.87
N ALA A 509 23.24 -8.03 31.15
CA ALA A 509 24.21 -8.49 32.13
C ALA A 509 24.77 -9.89 31.83
N ALA A 510 23.97 -10.73 31.19
CA ALA A 510 24.36 -12.07 30.73
C ALA A 510 25.02 -12.06 29.35
N LYS A 511 25.17 -10.90 28.69
CA LYS A 511 25.62 -10.75 27.31
C LYS A 511 24.73 -11.49 26.31
N MET A 512 23.46 -11.63 26.61
CA MET A 512 22.44 -12.14 25.72
C MET A 512 21.70 -10.99 25.05
N ASP A 513 21.19 -11.24 23.86
CA ASP A 513 20.43 -10.25 23.10
C ASP A 513 18.97 -10.71 22.89
N ALA A 514 18.10 -9.75 22.64
CA ALA A 514 16.70 -9.98 22.29
C ALA A 514 16.26 -8.95 21.26
N VAL A 515 15.20 -9.26 20.51
CA VAL A 515 14.66 -8.37 19.50
C VAL A 515 13.44 -7.61 20.03
N ILE A 516 13.25 -6.37 19.61
CA ILE A 516 12.16 -5.49 20.03
C ILE A 516 11.00 -5.63 19.05
N LEU A 517 9.85 -6.10 19.52
CA LEU A 517 8.63 -6.39 18.75
C LEU A 517 7.44 -5.71 19.44
N THR A 518 7.22 -4.42 19.14
CA THR A 518 6.22 -3.58 19.85
C THR A 518 4.91 -3.42 19.13
N HIS A 519 4.81 -3.85 17.86
CA HIS A 519 3.61 -3.69 17.05
C HIS A 519 2.69 -4.90 17.11
N ASN A 520 1.38 -4.67 17.06
CA ASN A 520 0.38 -5.74 17.08
C ASN A 520 0.56 -6.78 15.95
N ILE A 521 1.12 -6.36 14.81
CA ILE A 521 1.41 -7.24 13.67
C ILE A 521 2.57 -8.22 13.93
N ASP A 522 3.42 -7.93 14.92
CA ASP A 522 4.60 -8.75 15.19
C ASP A 522 4.23 -10.15 15.66
N GLN A 523 3.19 -10.29 16.49
CA GLN A 523 2.76 -11.59 17.02
C GLN A 523 2.31 -12.58 15.93
N PRO A 524 1.35 -12.25 15.05
CA PRO A 524 0.98 -13.16 13.96
C PRO A 524 2.16 -13.39 12.99
N PHE A 525 3.03 -12.38 12.82
CA PHE A 525 4.17 -12.49 11.94
C PHE A 525 5.23 -13.50 12.45
N ILE A 526 5.64 -13.41 13.72
CA ILE A 526 6.61 -14.38 14.28
C ILE A 526 6.02 -15.80 14.33
N SER A 527 4.73 -15.96 14.58
CA SER A 527 4.05 -17.25 14.53
C SER A 527 4.10 -17.88 13.14
N GLN A 528 3.96 -17.06 12.08
CA GLN A 528 4.11 -17.52 10.70
C GLN A 528 5.57 -17.88 10.38
N LEU A 529 6.55 -17.09 10.87
CA LEU A 529 7.97 -17.42 10.69
C LEU A 529 8.35 -18.73 11.33
N GLU A 530 7.86 -19.02 12.54
CA GLU A 530 8.06 -20.31 13.21
C GLU A 530 7.45 -21.47 12.40
N ALA A 531 6.23 -21.28 11.90
CA ALA A 531 5.54 -22.29 11.09
C ALA A 531 6.25 -22.61 9.76
N LYS A 532 6.91 -21.61 9.15
CA LYS A 532 7.62 -21.75 7.87
C LYS A 532 9.08 -22.18 8.01
N ASN A 533 9.69 -21.98 9.16
CA ASN A 533 11.10 -22.27 9.41
C ASN A 533 11.25 -23.28 10.55
N GLU A 534 11.28 -24.55 10.22
CA GLU A 534 11.47 -25.62 11.21
C GLU A 534 12.73 -25.39 12.06
N GLY A 535 12.56 -25.48 13.39
CA GLY A 535 13.65 -25.33 14.35
C GLY A 535 13.94 -23.89 14.78
N ILE A 536 13.15 -22.89 14.36
CA ILE A 536 13.18 -21.52 14.90
C ILE A 536 12.03 -21.34 15.87
N LYS A 537 12.30 -20.76 17.04
CA LYS A 537 11.29 -20.44 18.04
C LYS A 537 11.50 -19.04 18.61
N PHE A 538 10.44 -18.27 18.69
CA PHE A 538 10.45 -16.98 19.37
C PHE A 538 9.95 -17.14 20.79
N MET A 539 10.72 -16.62 21.75
CA MET A 539 10.40 -16.70 23.17
C MET A 539 10.48 -15.30 23.79
N ARG A 540 9.44 -14.89 24.48
CA ARG A 540 9.43 -13.59 25.17
C ARG A 540 10.41 -13.61 26.34
N ILE A 541 11.14 -12.51 26.58
CA ILE A 541 12.21 -12.44 27.59
C ILE A 541 11.74 -12.69 29.03
N ASP A 542 10.46 -12.58 29.29
CA ASP A 542 9.82 -12.83 30.60
C ASP A 542 9.03 -14.16 30.65
N ALA A 543 9.24 -15.05 29.66
CA ALA A 543 8.66 -16.38 29.65
C ALA A 543 9.40 -17.30 30.65
N ASP A 544 10.08 -18.32 30.21
CA ASP A 544 10.81 -19.20 31.12
C ASP A 544 12.27 -18.73 31.34
N LEU A 545 12.74 -18.90 32.57
CA LEU A 545 14.14 -18.64 32.88
C LEU A 545 15.05 -19.67 32.22
N THR A 546 15.93 -19.22 31.35
CA THR A 546 16.98 -20.08 30.80
C THR A 546 17.97 -20.50 31.88
N ASP A 547 18.59 -21.66 31.70
CA ASP A 547 19.65 -22.13 32.60
C ASP A 547 20.83 -21.17 32.69
N THR A 548 20.98 -20.29 31.71
CA THR A 548 22.01 -19.21 31.68
C THR A 548 21.91 -18.26 32.85
N PHE A 549 20.72 -17.99 33.38
CA PHE A 549 20.50 -17.10 34.54
C PHE A 549 20.63 -17.81 35.88
N LYS A 550 20.64 -19.15 35.89
CA LYS A 550 20.80 -19.95 37.11
C LYS A 550 22.26 -20.04 37.53
N ALA A 551 22.51 -20.01 38.80
CA ALA A 551 23.84 -20.31 39.33
C ALA A 551 24.06 -21.84 39.32
N LYS A 552 25.26 -22.27 38.96
CA LYS A 552 25.62 -23.70 39.01
C LYS A 552 25.44 -24.24 40.46
N THR A 553 24.62 -25.25 40.64
CA THR A 553 24.30 -25.89 41.94
C THR A 553 24.78 -27.32 41.94
N SER A 554 25.20 -27.82 43.11
CA SER A 554 25.51 -29.24 43.28
C SER A 554 24.22 -30.04 43.47
N LYS A 555 24.21 -31.33 43.07
CA LYS A 555 23.03 -32.23 43.24
C LYS A 555 22.50 -32.29 44.69
N LYS A 556 23.37 -32.05 45.69
CA LYS A 556 22.97 -31.99 47.11
C LYS A 556 22.22 -30.67 47.40
N ALA A 557 22.70 -29.56 46.85
CA ALA A 557 22.04 -28.27 47.02
C ALA A 557 20.71 -28.17 46.24
N GLU A 558 20.56 -28.90 45.13
CA GLU A 558 19.30 -29.01 44.40
C GLU A 558 18.21 -29.72 45.23
N LYS A 559 18.57 -30.76 45.96
CA LYS A 559 17.63 -31.48 46.83
C LYS A 559 17.19 -30.60 48.01
N GLU A 560 18.14 -29.91 48.66
CA GLU A 560 17.83 -28.96 49.74
C GLU A 560 16.95 -27.81 49.25
N LEU A 561 17.15 -27.32 48.04
CA LEU A 561 16.30 -26.32 47.39
C LEU A 561 14.90 -26.82 47.08
N SER A 562 14.79 -28.06 46.63
CA SER A 562 13.48 -28.70 46.35
C SER A 562 12.65 -28.82 47.63
N ASP A 563 13.25 -29.27 48.74
CA ASP A 563 12.57 -29.41 50.02
C ASP A 563 12.14 -28.03 50.57
N ALA A 564 13.00 -27.02 50.43
CA ALA A 564 12.70 -25.65 50.82
C ALA A 564 11.63 -25.01 49.90
N ALA A 565 11.61 -25.33 48.59
CA ALA A 565 10.62 -24.87 47.65
C ALA A 565 9.20 -25.34 48.02
N GLU A 566 9.07 -26.60 48.45
CA GLU A 566 7.77 -27.09 48.92
C GLU A 566 7.28 -26.33 50.15
N ALA A 567 8.15 -26.06 51.14
CA ALA A 567 7.80 -25.33 52.37
C ALA A 567 7.37 -23.91 52.04
N ILE A 568 8.17 -23.16 51.27
CA ILE A 568 7.85 -21.81 50.84
C ILE A 568 6.58 -21.76 49.99
N SER A 569 6.41 -22.70 49.05
CA SER A 569 5.21 -22.78 48.20
C SER A 569 3.94 -22.90 49.05
N LYS A 570 3.95 -23.70 50.12
CA LYS A 570 2.82 -23.79 51.07
C LYS A 570 2.55 -22.47 51.80
N VAL A 571 3.61 -21.79 52.25
CA VAL A 571 3.48 -20.48 52.90
C VAL A 571 2.93 -19.45 51.95
N MET A 572 3.51 -19.32 50.74
CA MET A 572 3.07 -18.36 49.71
C MET A 572 1.61 -18.60 49.31
N LYS A 573 1.20 -19.81 49.02
CA LYS A 573 -0.19 -20.16 48.68
C LYS A 573 -1.17 -19.75 49.77
N LYS A 574 -0.82 -20.05 51.03
CA LYS A 574 -1.62 -19.67 52.20
C LYS A 574 -1.74 -18.19 52.36
N VAL A 575 -0.64 -17.42 52.29
CA VAL A 575 -0.57 -16.01 52.47
C VAL A 575 -1.28 -15.25 51.36
N LEU A 576 -1.02 -15.63 50.11
CA LEU A 576 -1.59 -15.01 48.92
C LEU A 576 -3.05 -15.43 48.66
N LYS A 577 -3.55 -16.48 49.38
CA LYS A 577 -4.88 -17.06 49.15
C LYS A 577 -5.08 -17.53 47.69
N LYS A 578 -4.00 -18.00 47.03
CA LYS A 578 -3.97 -18.44 45.66
C LYS A 578 -3.48 -19.87 45.57
N ASP A 579 -4.41 -20.83 45.57
CA ASP A 579 -4.08 -22.26 45.58
C ASP A 579 -3.43 -22.77 44.27
N LYS A 580 -3.74 -22.11 43.14
CA LYS A 580 -3.29 -22.49 41.79
C LYS A 580 -1.93 -21.92 41.38
N ILE A 581 -1.34 -20.99 42.15
CA ILE A 581 -0.06 -20.37 41.76
C ILE A 581 1.07 -21.42 41.84
N ALA A 582 1.86 -21.49 40.75
CA ALA A 582 3.11 -22.23 40.76
C ALA A 582 4.21 -21.42 41.43
N VAL A 583 4.92 -21.97 42.40
CA VAL A 583 6.05 -21.32 43.09
C VAL A 583 7.29 -22.17 42.88
N LYS A 584 8.33 -21.58 42.29
CA LYS A 584 9.65 -22.20 42.12
C LYS A 584 10.68 -21.41 42.93
N VAL A 585 11.64 -22.12 43.50
CA VAL A 585 12.81 -21.54 44.18
C VAL A 585 14.05 -21.87 43.40
N GLU A 586 14.72 -20.87 42.90
CA GLU A 586 15.88 -21.01 42.00
C GLU A 586 17.05 -20.18 42.55
N LYS A 587 18.27 -20.60 42.33
CA LYS A 587 19.45 -19.80 42.62
C LYS A 587 19.82 -18.98 41.40
N LEU A 588 19.52 -17.66 41.41
CA LEU A 588 19.91 -16.76 40.33
C LEU A 588 21.31 -16.21 40.53
N LYS A 589 22.05 -16.01 39.43
CA LYS A 589 23.36 -15.36 39.44
C LYS A 589 23.28 -13.94 40.01
N ASN A 590 22.19 -13.21 39.69
CA ASN A 590 21.97 -11.86 40.17
C ASN A 590 21.30 -11.86 41.56
N ARG A 591 22.08 -11.59 42.61
CA ARG A 591 21.61 -11.55 43.99
C ARG A 591 20.70 -10.37 44.34
N LYS A 592 20.59 -9.37 43.45
CA LYS A 592 19.75 -8.19 43.68
C LYS A 592 18.27 -8.44 43.35
N ILE A 593 17.95 -9.48 42.62
CA ILE A 593 16.59 -9.86 42.27
C ILE A 593 16.08 -10.81 43.33
N ALA A 594 15.03 -10.43 44.03
CA ALA A 594 14.39 -11.23 45.11
C ALA A 594 13.35 -12.20 44.56
N SER A 595 12.50 -11.70 43.65
CA SER A 595 11.37 -12.45 43.06
C SER A 595 11.07 -11.97 41.65
N MET A 596 10.44 -12.82 40.87
CA MET A 596 9.95 -12.50 39.53
C MET A 596 8.76 -13.40 39.18
N VAL A 597 7.90 -12.94 38.28
CA VAL A 597 6.80 -13.73 37.73
C VAL A 597 7.11 -14.07 36.28
N THR A 598 6.99 -15.34 35.92
CA THR A 598 7.06 -15.79 34.53
C THR A 598 5.72 -16.40 34.12
N LEU A 599 5.42 -16.31 32.82
CA LEU A 599 4.26 -16.96 32.21
C LEU A 599 4.77 -17.87 31.10
N SER A 600 4.08 -19.00 30.86
CA SER A 600 4.41 -19.80 29.68
C SER A 600 4.16 -18.99 28.40
N GLU A 601 4.95 -19.25 27.36
CA GLU A 601 4.82 -18.56 26.08
C GLU A 601 3.41 -18.73 25.47
N GLU A 602 2.82 -19.91 25.62
CA GLU A 602 1.47 -20.20 25.14
C GLU A 602 0.41 -19.32 25.86
N SER A 603 0.49 -19.23 27.18
CA SER A 603 -0.42 -18.36 27.97
C SER A 603 -0.27 -16.88 27.59
N ARG A 604 0.96 -16.47 27.29
CA ARG A 604 1.25 -15.11 26.83
C ARG A 604 0.63 -14.81 25.48
N ARG A 605 0.87 -15.66 24.50
CA ARG A 605 0.31 -15.50 23.15
C ARG A 605 -1.21 -15.49 23.17
N MET A 606 -1.81 -16.31 24.03
CA MET A 606 -3.26 -16.33 24.22
C MET A 606 -3.76 -14.99 24.82
N GLN A 607 -3.07 -14.43 25.83
CA GLN A 607 -3.40 -13.14 26.40
C GLN A 607 -3.29 -12.00 25.38
N ASP A 608 -2.20 -11.97 24.61
CA ASP A 608 -1.97 -10.94 23.60
C ASP A 608 -2.99 -11.03 22.45
N MET A 609 -3.36 -12.25 22.05
CA MET A 609 -4.42 -12.49 21.08
C MET A 609 -5.79 -12.04 21.60
N MET A 610 -6.12 -12.32 22.85
CA MET A 610 -7.39 -11.85 23.48
C MET A 610 -7.45 -10.33 23.58
N LYS A 611 -6.34 -9.66 23.93
CA LYS A 611 -6.26 -8.17 23.94
C LYS A 611 -6.50 -7.59 22.55
N MET A 612 -5.97 -8.23 21.51
CA MET A 612 -6.12 -7.78 20.11
C MET A 612 -7.56 -7.90 19.62
N TYR A 613 -8.30 -8.92 20.04
CA TYR A 613 -9.69 -9.12 19.63
C TYR A 613 -10.70 -8.32 20.46
N SER A 614 -10.25 -7.54 21.50
CA SER A 614 -11.06 -6.63 22.33
C SER A 614 -12.56 -6.99 22.32
N MET A 615 -12.96 -8.08 22.97
CA MET A 615 -14.38 -8.36 23.18
C MET A 615 -14.87 -7.55 24.38
N PRO A 616 -15.64 -6.46 24.16
CA PRO A 616 -16.17 -5.66 25.26
C PRO A 616 -17.14 -6.53 26.07
N GLY A 617 -16.79 -6.82 27.32
CA GLY A 617 -17.70 -7.50 28.27
C GLY A 617 -17.26 -8.87 28.77
N MET A 618 -16.13 -9.41 28.36
CA MET A 618 -15.52 -10.56 29.04
C MET A 618 -14.60 -10.07 30.15
N ASP A 619 -14.98 -10.36 31.39
CA ASP A 619 -14.13 -10.12 32.55
C ASP A 619 -12.90 -11.04 32.48
N MET A 620 -11.75 -10.44 32.13
CA MET A 620 -10.46 -11.12 31.96
C MET A 620 -9.85 -11.64 33.28
N GLY A 621 -10.57 -11.49 34.39
CA GLY A 621 -10.05 -11.69 35.74
C GLY A 621 -9.55 -13.09 36.09
N GLU A 622 -10.08 -14.16 35.49
CA GLU A 622 -9.67 -15.54 35.83
C GLU A 622 -8.89 -16.27 34.71
N PHE A 623 -9.21 -16.05 33.44
CA PHE A 623 -8.54 -16.75 32.33
C PHE A 623 -7.10 -16.27 32.08
N GLY A 624 -6.77 -15.02 32.42
CA GLY A 624 -5.44 -14.45 32.23
C GLY A 624 -4.41 -14.83 33.31
N LYS A 625 -4.82 -15.50 34.38
CA LYS A 625 -3.98 -15.83 35.54
C LYS A 625 -3.59 -17.31 35.63
N GLU A 626 -4.06 -18.16 34.73
CA GLU A 626 -3.63 -19.55 34.63
C GLU A 626 -2.25 -19.62 33.92
N GLY A 627 -1.26 -20.20 34.62
CA GLY A 627 0.10 -20.35 34.12
C GLY A 627 1.15 -19.39 34.70
N GLU A 628 0.78 -18.51 35.65
CA GLU A 628 1.75 -17.70 36.38
C GLU A 628 2.64 -18.58 37.27
N THR A 629 3.95 -18.43 37.11
CA THR A 629 4.96 -19.04 37.98
C THR A 629 5.72 -17.96 38.73
N LEU A 630 5.60 -17.94 40.06
CA LEU A 630 6.41 -17.09 40.90
C LEU A 630 7.77 -17.77 41.15
N ILE A 631 8.83 -17.10 40.74
CA ILE A 631 10.21 -17.53 40.97
C ILE A 631 10.80 -16.72 42.11
N LEU A 632 11.30 -17.41 43.13
CA LEU A 632 11.95 -16.83 44.27
C LEU A 632 13.45 -17.13 44.20
N ASN A 633 14.30 -16.10 44.36
CA ASN A 633 15.75 -16.25 44.28
C ASN A 633 16.33 -16.65 45.67
N ALA A 634 16.72 -17.90 45.81
CA ALA A 634 17.32 -18.40 47.05
C ALA A 634 18.65 -17.70 47.45
N ASN A 635 19.31 -17.00 46.52
CA ASN A 635 20.51 -16.23 46.81
C ASN A 635 20.19 -14.80 47.36
N HIS A 636 18.91 -14.41 47.42
CA HIS A 636 18.50 -13.11 47.95
C HIS A 636 18.21 -13.16 49.46
N PRO A 637 18.75 -12.23 50.28
CA PRO A 637 18.61 -12.27 51.75
C PRO A 637 17.17 -12.36 52.27
N LEU A 638 16.21 -11.71 51.59
CA LEU A 638 14.78 -11.76 52.01
C LEU A 638 14.18 -13.15 51.78
N VAL A 639 14.53 -13.81 50.66
CA VAL A 639 14.07 -15.17 50.37
C VAL A 639 14.72 -16.16 51.32
N GLU A 640 16.03 -16.06 51.56
CA GLU A 640 16.75 -16.88 52.54
C GLU A 640 16.12 -16.73 53.95
N TYR A 641 15.76 -15.50 54.36
CA TYR A 641 15.09 -15.29 55.63
C TYR A 641 13.72 -16.03 55.69
N VAL A 642 12.91 -15.96 54.63
CA VAL A 642 11.63 -16.70 54.57
C VAL A 642 11.83 -18.21 54.58
N MET A 643 12.86 -18.71 53.92
CA MET A 643 13.22 -20.15 53.95
C MET A 643 13.56 -20.64 55.34
N GLN A 644 14.27 -19.84 56.13
CA GLN A 644 14.70 -20.21 57.47
C GLN A 644 13.64 -19.96 58.55
N ASN A 645 12.63 -19.12 58.32
CA ASN A 645 11.67 -18.67 59.30
C ASN A 645 10.21 -18.73 58.81
N THR A 646 9.75 -19.87 58.36
CA THR A 646 8.41 -20.07 57.76
C THR A 646 7.23 -19.61 58.62
N ASP A 647 7.36 -19.61 59.92
CA ASP A 647 6.35 -19.16 60.89
C ASP A 647 6.72 -17.83 61.58
N GLY A 648 7.65 -17.06 61.03
CA GLY A 648 8.15 -15.82 61.56
C GLY A 648 7.10 -14.67 61.53
N LYS A 649 7.12 -13.79 62.52
CA LYS A 649 6.15 -12.69 62.72
C LYS A 649 5.92 -11.80 61.50
N ASN A 650 6.92 -11.65 60.63
CA ASN A 650 6.85 -10.75 59.46
C ASN A 650 6.85 -11.52 58.13
N VAL A 651 6.76 -12.83 58.15
CA VAL A 651 6.88 -13.65 56.91
C VAL A 651 5.73 -13.39 55.96
N ASP A 652 4.50 -13.29 56.50
CA ASP A 652 3.32 -13.03 55.65
C ASP A 652 3.46 -11.70 54.92
N MET A 653 3.92 -10.65 55.60
CA MET A 653 4.14 -9.33 55.00
C MET A 653 5.24 -9.34 53.94
N ILE A 654 6.35 -10.08 54.18
CA ILE A 654 7.46 -10.22 53.24
C ILE A 654 6.99 -11.01 52.01
N CYS A 655 6.24 -12.11 52.19
CA CYS A 655 5.73 -12.93 51.10
C CYS A 655 4.79 -12.14 50.19
N GLU A 656 3.84 -11.39 50.73
CA GLU A 656 2.96 -10.51 49.97
C GLU A 656 3.76 -9.42 49.23
N GLN A 657 4.77 -8.83 49.91
CA GLN A 657 5.60 -7.80 49.29
C GLN A 657 6.45 -8.36 48.14
N LEU A 658 7.06 -9.53 48.29
CA LEU A 658 7.81 -10.22 47.22
C LEU A 658 6.94 -10.52 46.04
N TYR A 659 5.71 -10.97 46.24
CA TYR A 659 4.75 -11.26 45.20
C TYR A 659 4.33 -9.99 44.45
N ASP A 660 3.92 -8.93 45.15
CA ASP A 660 3.47 -7.69 44.54
C ASP A 660 4.61 -6.96 43.82
N LEU A 661 5.84 -7.00 44.34
CA LEU A 661 7.02 -6.49 43.65
C LEU A 661 7.32 -7.27 42.35
N ALA A 662 7.15 -8.60 42.35
CA ALA A 662 7.32 -9.41 41.16
C ALA A 662 6.23 -9.12 40.12
N LEU A 663 4.98 -8.91 40.54
CA LEU A 663 3.88 -8.52 39.66
C LEU A 663 4.08 -7.12 39.06
N LEU A 664 4.48 -6.12 39.85
CA LEU A 664 4.74 -4.75 39.39
C LEU A 664 5.78 -4.64 38.30
N GLN A 665 6.72 -5.60 38.28
CA GLN A 665 7.72 -5.72 37.22
C GLN A 665 7.14 -6.31 35.94
N HIS A 666 5.96 -6.88 36.01
CA HIS A 666 5.30 -7.58 34.93
C HIS A 666 4.08 -6.83 34.37
N ALA A 667 3.23 -6.27 35.27
CA ALA A 667 2.04 -5.52 34.93
C ALA A 667 1.67 -4.55 36.07
N PRO A 668 0.93 -3.48 35.80
CA PRO A 668 0.36 -2.64 36.83
C PRO A 668 -0.53 -3.46 37.77
N LEU A 669 -0.45 -3.19 39.09
CA LEU A 669 -1.37 -3.79 40.05
C LEU A 669 -2.78 -3.20 39.89
N GLU A 670 -3.78 -4.01 40.09
CA GLU A 670 -5.17 -3.56 40.21
C GLU A 670 -5.30 -2.52 41.32
N PRO A 671 -6.22 -1.55 41.20
CA PRO A 671 -6.33 -0.43 42.16
C PRO A 671 -6.38 -0.85 43.64
N GLU A 672 -7.11 -1.91 43.95
CA GLU A 672 -7.21 -2.43 45.31
C GLU A 672 -5.90 -3.08 45.79
N ALA A 673 -5.23 -3.82 44.93
CA ALA A 673 -3.94 -4.43 45.20
C ALA A 673 -2.86 -3.35 45.39
N MET A 674 -2.89 -2.28 44.60
CA MET A 674 -1.97 -1.15 44.70
C MET A 674 -2.17 -0.42 46.04
N ALA A 675 -3.40 -0.21 46.48
CA ALA A 675 -3.66 0.40 47.76
C ALA A 675 -3.09 -0.42 48.93
N LYS A 676 -3.27 -1.75 48.92
CA LYS A 676 -2.70 -2.67 49.91
C LYS A 676 -1.17 -2.68 49.86
N PHE A 677 -0.59 -2.67 48.69
CA PHE A 677 0.86 -2.61 48.50
C PHE A 677 1.45 -1.33 49.10
N VAL A 678 0.85 -0.17 48.84
CA VAL A 678 1.30 1.11 49.37
C VAL A 678 1.20 1.13 50.90
N GLN A 679 0.07 0.66 51.46
CA GLN A 679 -0.10 0.58 52.92
C GLN A 679 0.95 -0.32 53.54
N ARG A 680 1.15 -1.55 53.03
CA ARG A 680 2.15 -2.50 53.52
C ARG A 680 3.58 -1.95 53.37
N SER A 681 3.89 -1.24 52.30
CA SER A 681 5.20 -0.59 52.11
C SER A 681 5.44 0.47 53.20
N ASN A 682 4.42 1.26 53.57
CA ASN A 682 4.51 2.22 54.68
C ASN A 682 4.75 1.50 56.02
N ASP A 683 4.02 0.38 56.27
CA ASP A 683 4.18 -0.40 57.50
C ASP A 683 5.62 -0.98 57.61
N ILE A 684 6.18 -1.47 56.51
CA ILE A 684 7.56 -1.92 56.47
C ILE A 684 8.56 -0.78 56.77
N MET A 685 8.35 0.41 56.19
CA MET A 685 9.20 1.57 56.47
C MET A 685 9.09 2.00 57.95
N MET A 686 7.90 1.92 58.56
CA MET A 686 7.73 2.18 59.97
C MET A 686 8.46 1.20 60.90
N LEU A 687 8.68 -0.05 60.47
CA LEU A 687 9.51 -1.01 61.22
C LEU A 687 10.99 -0.59 61.24
N LEU A 688 11.50 0.11 60.22
CA LEU A 688 12.87 0.60 60.15
C LEU A 688 13.10 1.85 61.04
N THR A 689 12.04 2.51 61.50
CA THR A 689 12.11 3.70 62.36
C THR A 689 12.03 3.37 63.87
N LYS A 690 11.76 2.12 64.18
CA LYS A 690 11.74 1.57 65.55
C LYS A 690 13.05 0.81 65.82
#